data_c8bb74a7a3cdde909ba6b305b30860b2
#
_entry.id   c8bb74a7a3cdde909ba6b305b30860b2
#
_cell.length_a   1.000
_cell.length_b   1.000
_cell.length_c   1.000
_cell.angle_alpha   90.00
_cell.angle_beta   90.00
_cell.angle_gamma   90.00
#
_symmetry.space_group_name_H-M   'P 1'
#
loop_
_entity.id
_entity.type
_entity.pdbx_description
1 polymer ?
#
loop_
_entity_poly.entity_id
_entity_poly.type
_entity_poly.pdbx_seq_one_letter_code
_entity_poly.pdbx_strand_id
1 'polypeptide(L)'
;MSVVLIAIGCGLLAVLYGLFTSQQVLKAPAGNEQMQSIAAAIQEGAKAYLGRQYRTIAIVGVVVAVILAFTLGWLSTVSFLIGAVLSGVAGYVGMHISVRANVRTAEAARSSLQSGLTLAFRSGAITGMLVAGLGLLAIAVLFWYLTDISGLAPNDRDIVAALTALAFGASLISIFARLGGGIFTKAADVGADLVGKVEAGIPEDDPRNPAVIADNVGDNVGDCAGMAADLFETYVVTLGLTMVSIALLVQASSAELMALMSLPLIVGGVCIITSIIGTYLVRLGSSNNIMGALYKGFWTTAILSVPAIYYVTAQTLGDMNTVFGADLANNGGYTGMALFWCMLIGLAVTGLLVWITEYYTGTNYRPVKSIAQASATGHGTNVIQGLAISLEATALPTLVIVVAVIATFQIAGIIGVAFAATSLLALAGMVVALDAYGPVTDNAGGIAEMAGLPDDVRTRTDALDAVGNTTKAVTKGYAIGSAALAALVLFGAYTTDLKEYFPGVEVDFSLSNPYVIVGLLLGALLPYLFGAFGMTAVGRAAGSVVQDVRDQFAADAGIMAGTSRPNYARTVDIVTKAAIKEMILPSLLPVLTPVLVYFIITQVAGQSEGFAALGALLLGVIVSGLFVAISMTSGGGAWDNAKKYIEDGNHGGKGSEAHKAAVTGDTVGDPYKDTAGPAVNPMIKITNIVALLLLSALSHGAM
;
A
#
# COMPACT_ATOMS: atom_id res chain seq x y z
N MET A 1 21.15 -12.16 24.74
CA MET A 1 21.15 -11.29 23.56
C MET A 1 19.83 -10.52 23.60
N SER A 2 19.84 -9.21 23.46
CA SER A 2 18.60 -8.41 23.51
C SER A 2 17.63 -8.87 22.41
N VAL A 3 16.33 -8.97 22.72
CA VAL A 3 15.27 -9.35 21.76
C VAL A 3 15.31 -8.41 20.55
N VAL A 4 15.58 -7.13 20.79
CA VAL A 4 15.69 -6.11 19.73
C VAL A 4 16.84 -6.42 18.76
N LEU A 5 18.00 -6.89 19.26
CA LEU A 5 19.11 -7.29 18.39
C LEU A 5 18.78 -8.52 17.52
N ILE A 6 17.95 -9.44 18.04
CA ILE A 6 17.44 -10.56 17.23
C ILE A 6 16.52 -10.03 16.11
N ALA A 7 15.64 -9.09 16.42
CA ALA A 7 14.77 -8.46 15.41
C ALA A 7 15.60 -7.73 14.33
N ILE A 8 16.65 -7.00 14.74
CA ILE A 8 17.62 -6.38 13.80
C ILE A 8 18.26 -7.46 12.91
N GLY A 9 18.68 -8.58 13.49
CA GLY A 9 19.22 -9.72 12.74
C GLY A 9 18.25 -10.27 11.68
N CYS A 10 16.96 -10.38 12.03
CA CYS A 10 15.92 -10.79 11.08
C CYS A 10 15.73 -9.77 9.95
N GLY A 11 15.74 -8.48 10.27
CA GLY A 11 15.66 -7.41 9.27
C GLY A 11 16.86 -7.43 8.30
N LEU A 12 18.08 -7.64 8.81
CA LEU A 12 19.28 -7.83 7.99
C LEU A 12 19.18 -9.07 7.10
N LEU A 13 18.62 -10.18 7.63
CA LEU A 13 18.39 -11.40 6.85
C LEU A 13 17.47 -11.14 5.65
N ALA A 14 16.40 -10.34 5.84
CA ALA A 14 15.51 -9.95 4.74
C ALA A 14 16.24 -9.15 3.66
N VAL A 15 17.09 -8.20 4.06
CA VAL A 15 17.91 -7.40 3.12
C VAL A 15 18.90 -8.31 2.38
N LEU A 16 19.58 -9.21 3.08
CA LEU A 16 20.49 -10.17 2.45
C LEU A 16 19.78 -11.11 1.48
N TYR A 17 18.58 -11.59 1.83
CA TYR A 17 17.73 -12.36 0.93
C TYR A 17 17.41 -11.55 -0.34
N GLY A 18 17.01 -10.28 -0.18
CA GLY A 18 16.73 -9.38 -1.29
C GLY A 18 17.93 -9.19 -2.21
N LEU A 19 19.11 -8.96 -1.66
CA LEU A 19 20.36 -8.81 -2.43
C LEU A 19 20.74 -10.08 -3.18
N PHE A 20 20.67 -11.23 -2.51
CA PHE A 20 20.99 -12.53 -3.13
C PHE A 20 20.01 -12.87 -4.25
N THR A 21 18.72 -12.70 -4.02
CA THR A 21 17.68 -12.97 -5.01
C THR A 21 17.76 -12.00 -6.20
N SER A 22 18.10 -10.71 -5.94
CA SER A 22 18.34 -9.72 -6.99
C SER A 22 19.45 -10.16 -7.95
N GLN A 23 20.55 -10.70 -7.42
CA GLN A 23 21.62 -11.23 -8.27
C GLN A 23 21.15 -12.40 -9.15
N GLN A 24 20.27 -13.26 -8.63
CA GLN A 24 19.72 -14.38 -9.40
C GLN A 24 18.80 -13.87 -10.52
N VAL A 25 17.92 -12.92 -10.24
CA VAL A 25 17.01 -12.34 -11.22
C VAL A 25 17.80 -11.62 -12.32
N LEU A 26 18.78 -10.79 -11.95
CA LEU A 26 19.57 -10.01 -12.92
C LEU A 26 20.50 -10.87 -13.80
N LYS A 27 20.89 -12.05 -13.36
CA LYS A 27 21.69 -13.01 -14.14
C LYS A 27 20.84 -13.83 -15.14
N ALA A 28 19.52 -13.83 -15.02
CA ALA A 28 18.64 -14.54 -15.93
C ALA A 28 18.72 -13.93 -17.35
N PRO A 29 18.57 -14.74 -18.42
CA PRO A 29 18.58 -14.26 -19.79
C PRO A 29 17.57 -13.16 -20.05
N ALA A 30 17.94 -12.15 -20.83
CA ALA A 30 17.11 -10.98 -21.16
C ALA A 30 16.44 -11.07 -22.55
N GLY A 31 16.45 -12.23 -23.17
CA GLY A 31 15.82 -12.44 -24.47
C GLY A 31 16.60 -11.88 -25.66
N ASN A 32 15.92 -11.73 -26.79
CA ASN A 32 16.49 -11.26 -28.05
C ASN A 32 16.70 -9.71 -28.06
N GLU A 33 17.33 -9.21 -29.13
CA GLU A 33 17.63 -7.77 -29.27
C GLU A 33 16.36 -6.88 -29.24
N GLN A 34 15.26 -7.34 -29.84
CA GLN A 34 14.00 -6.60 -29.86
C GLN A 34 13.41 -6.47 -28.46
N MET A 35 13.34 -7.56 -27.70
CA MET A 35 12.91 -7.55 -26.29
C MET A 35 13.78 -6.63 -25.45
N GLN A 36 15.10 -6.66 -25.63
CA GLN A 36 16.04 -5.81 -24.91
C GLN A 36 15.89 -4.33 -25.27
N SER A 37 15.61 -4.01 -26.55
CA SER A 37 15.34 -2.65 -27.00
C SER A 37 14.10 -2.05 -26.35
N ILE A 38 13.01 -2.84 -26.25
CA ILE A 38 11.77 -2.43 -25.58
C ILE A 38 12.02 -2.24 -24.08
N ALA A 39 12.68 -3.21 -23.44
CA ALA A 39 13.03 -3.12 -22.04
C ALA A 39 13.93 -1.94 -21.70
N ALA A 40 14.84 -1.56 -22.60
CA ALA A 40 15.68 -0.36 -22.43
C ALA A 40 14.85 0.93 -22.47
N ALA A 41 13.85 1.02 -23.34
CA ALA A 41 12.94 2.17 -23.40
C ALA A 41 12.11 2.29 -22.11
N ILE A 42 11.57 1.17 -21.59
CA ILE A 42 10.85 1.14 -20.30
C ILE A 42 11.78 1.57 -19.16
N GLN A 43 13.01 1.05 -19.10
CA GLN A 43 14.00 1.42 -18.06
C GLN A 43 14.39 2.90 -18.11
N GLU A 44 14.54 3.47 -19.31
CA GLU A 44 14.83 4.89 -19.49
C GLU A 44 13.68 5.76 -18.99
N GLY A 45 12.44 5.45 -19.38
CA GLY A 45 11.24 6.13 -18.92
C GLY A 45 11.09 6.05 -17.40
N ALA A 46 11.26 4.87 -16.83
CA ALA A 46 11.21 4.63 -15.40
C ALA A 46 12.24 5.46 -14.62
N LYS A 47 13.49 5.52 -15.11
CA LYS A 47 14.55 6.34 -14.53
C LYS A 47 14.24 7.83 -14.60
N ALA A 48 13.70 8.31 -15.72
CA ALA A 48 13.32 9.72 -15.91
C ALA A 48 12.20 10.12 -14.93
N TYR A 49 11.17 9.31 -14.81
CA TYR A 49 10.09 9.54 -13.86
C TYR A 49 10.58 9.58 -12.42
N LEU A 50 11.26 8.52 -11.95
CA LEU A 50 11.79 8.47 -10.58
C LEU A 50 12.70 9.66 -10.27
N GLY A 51 13.57 10.03 -11.18
CA GLY A 51 14.46 11.17 -10.99
C GLY A 51 13.72 12.48 -10.73
N ARG A 52 12.59 12.71 -11.41
CA ARG A 52 11.73 13.89 -11.18
C ARG A 52 10.91 13.77 -9.91
N GLN A 53 10.25 12.64 -9.70
CA GLN A 53 9.41 12.42 -8.53
C GLN A 53 10.21 12.53 -7.23
N TYR A 54 11.32 11.82 -7.12
CA TYR A 54 12.16 11.85 -5.92
C TYR A 54 12.78 13.21 -5.65
N ARG A 55 13.11 13.98 -6.71
CA ARG A 55 13.55 15.37 -6.53
C ARG A 55 12.46 16.25 -5.95
N THR A 56 11.22 16.11 -6.41
CA THR A 56 10.07 16.86 -5.89
C THR A 56 9.80 16.48 -4.44
N ILE A 57 9.78 15.18 -4.13
CA ILE A 57 9.60 14.66 -2.77
C ILE A 57 10.72 15.13 -1.85
N ALA A 58 11.97 15.13 -2.30
CA ALA A 58 13.12 15.59 -1.50
C ALA A 58 12.99 17.07 -1.13
N ILE A 59 12.52 17.93 -2.05
CA ILE A 59 12.28 19.36 -1.76
C ILE A 59 11.23 19.51 -0.64
N VAL A 60 10.10 18.80 -0.75
CA VAL A 60 9.04 18.80 0.28
C VAL A 60 9.58 18.25 1.59
N GLY A 61 10.30 17.13 1.55
CA GLY A 61 10.91 16.50 2.72
C GLY A 61 11.88 17.40 3.46
N VAL A 62 12.71 18.17 2.75
CA VAL A 62 13.63 19.16 3.34
C VAL A 62 12.85 20.29 4.03
N VAL A 63 11.79 20.80 3.41
CA VAL A 63 10.94 21.84 4.02
C VAL A 63 10.32 21.33 5.32
N VAL A 64 9.74 20.12 5.29
CA VAL A 64 9.15 19.49 6.50
C VAL A 64 10.22 19.23 7.55
N ALA A 65 11.40 18.72 7.18
CA ALA A 65 12.51 18.49 8.12
C ALA A 65 12.93 19.79 8.84
N VAL A 66 13.01 20.92 8.12
CA VAL A 66 13.29 22.21 8.71
C VAL A 66 12.21 22.63 9.69
N ILE A 67 10.94 22.46 9.35
CA ILE A 67 9.82 22.75 10.27
C ILE A 67 9.94 21.91 11.53
N LEU A 68 10.16 20.59 11.41
CA LEU A 68 10.32 19.69 12.54
C LEU A 68 11.52 20.04 13.41
N ALA A 69 12.64 20.48 12.83
CA ALA A 69 13.82 20.88 13.59
C ALA A 69 13.55 22.08 14.51
N PHE A 70 12.72 23.02 14.07
CA PHE A 70 12.34 24.18 14.87
C PHE A 70 11.20 23.91 15.87
N THR A 71 10.31 22.96 15.58
CA THR A 71 9.12 22.71 16.41
C THR A 71 9.30 21.54 17.38
N LEU A 72 9.94 20.44 16.95
CA LEU A 72 10.05 19.18 17.68
C LEU A 72 11.51 18.76 17.97
N GLY A 73 12.48 19.56 17.52
CA GLY A 73 13.88 19.35 17.78
C GLY A 73 14.56 18.35 16.86
N TRP A 74 15.87 18.15 17.12
CA TRP A 74 16.77 17.40 16.24
C TRP A 74 16.47 15.89 16.17
N LEU A 75 16.10 15.26 17.29
CA LEU A 75 15.83 13.83 17.36
C LEU A 75 14.65 13.46 16.45
N SER A 76 13.54 14.19 16.55
CA SER A 76 12.36 14.00 15.68
C SER A 76 12.70 14.22 14.21
N THR A 77 13.54 15.22 13.91
CA THR A 77 13.97 15.49 12.54
C THR A 77 14.79 14.35 11.95
N VAL A 78 15.76 13.81 12.68
CA VAL A 78 16.56 12.66 12.22
C VAL A 78 15.69 11.43 12.06
N SER A 79 14.78 11.17 12.98
CA SER A 79 13.83 10.04 12.89
C SER A 79 12.93 10.15 11.67
N PHE A 80 12.38 11.35 11.39
CA PHE A 80 11.64 11.65 10.17
C PHE A 80 12.45 11.33 8.91
N LEU A 81 13.71 11.80 8.86
CA LEU A 81 14.58 11.55 7.70
C LEU A 81 14.88 10.06 7.52
N ILE A 82 15.07 9.29 8.59
CA ILE A 82 15.25 7.83 8.52
C ILE A 82 14.03 7.18 7.87
N GLY A 83 12.82 7.50 8.33
CA GLY A 83 11.58 6.97 7.77
C GLY A 83 11.41 7.35 6.29
N ALA A 84 11.63 8.61 5.95
CA ALA A 84 11.52 9.10 4.58
C ALA A 84 12.54 8.44 3.63
N VAL A 85 13.82 8.38 4.02
CA VAL A 85 14.86 7.81 3.17
C VAL A 85 14.65 6.31 2.95
N LEU A 86 14.35 5.54 4.01
CA LEU A 86 14.17 4.10 3.88
C LEU A 86 12.91 3.72 3.10
N SER A 87 11.82 4.49 3.25
CA SER A 87 10.63 4.35 2.39
C SER A 87 10.96 4.58 0.92
N GLY A 88 11.69 5.67 0.64
CA GLY A 88 12.16 5.97 -0.72
C GLY A 88 13.08 4.87 -1.28
N VAL A 89 14.00 4.35 -0.48
CA VAL A 89 14.90 3.26 -0.88
C VAL A 89 14.13 1.99 -1.22
N ALA A 90 13.13 1.61 -0.40
CA ALA A 90 12.31 0.43 -0.65
C ALA A 90 11.60 0.52 -2.02
N GLY A 91 10.96 1.66 -2.32
CA GLY A 91 10.31 1.90 -3.61
C GLY A 91 11.29 1.94 -4.78
N TYR A 92 12.41 2.64 -4.62
CA TYR A 92 13.43 2.76 -5.67
C TYR A 92 14.05 1.42 -6.06
N VAL A 93 14.48 0.62 -5.06
CA VAL A 93 15.13 -0.67 -5.32
C VAL A 93 14.11 -1.67 -5.88
N GLY A 94 12.89 -1.71 -5.33
CA GLY A 94 11.81 -2.56 -5.84
C GLY A 94 11.58 -2.31 -7.32
N MET A 95 11.36 -1.06 -7.71
CA MET A 95 11.18 -0.70 -9.12
C MET A 95 12.42 -0.97 -9.98
N HIS A 96 13.62 -0.66 -9.48
CA HIS A 96 14.85 -0.90 -10.22
C HIS A 96 15.02 -2.37 -10.63
N ILE A 97 14.61 -3.30 -9.76
CA ILE A 97 14.64 -4.73 -10.06
C ILE A 97 13.46 -5.12 -10.97
N SER A 98 12.25 -4.62 -10.70
CA SER A 98 11.04 -4.93 -11.45
C SER A 98 11.19 -4.64 -12.94
N VAL A 99 11.60 -3.43 -13.32
CA VAL A 99 11.79 -3.05 -14.74
C VAL A 99 12.84 -3.90 -15.47
N ARG A 100 13.74 -4.55 -14.73
CA ARG A 100 14.72 -5.48 -15.29
C ARG A 100 14.23 -6.92 -15.30
N ALA A 101 13.31 -7.26 -14.41
CA ALA A 101 12.69 -8.57 -14.33
C ALA A 101 11.66 -8.78 -15.44
N ASN A 102 10.97 -7.72 -15.89
CA ASN A 102 9.92 -7.79 -16.92
C ASN A 102 10.36 -8.58 -18.15
N VAL A 103 11.41 -8.13 -18.83
CA VAL A 103 11.94 -8.80 -20.04
C VAL A 103 12.47 -10.21 -19.77
N ARG A 104 13.02 -10.43 -18.58
CA ARG A 104 13.52 -11.75 -18.16
C ARG A 104 12.39 -12.72 -17.88
N THR A 105 11.26 -12.21 -17.39
CA THR A 105 10.04 -13.00 -17.19
C THR A 105 9.44 -13.42 -18.53
N ALA A 106 9.36 -12.50 -19.50
CA ALA A 106 8.95 -12.80 -20.87
C ALA A 106 9.85 -13.87 -21.50
N GLU A 107 11.17 -13.76 -21.37
CA GLU A 107 12.11 -14.76 -21.86
C GLU A 107 11.97 -16.10 -21.13
N ALA A 108 11.79 -16.10 -19.81
CA ALA A 108 11.58 -17.31 -19.03
C ALA A 108 10.27 -18.02 -19.42
N ALA A 109 9.20 -17.27 -19.75
CA ALA A 109 7.93 -17.81 -20.21
C ALA A 109 8.05 -18.54 -21.57
N ARG A 110 9.05 -18.22 -22.38
CA ARG A 110 9.35 -18.99 -23.61
C ARG A 110 9.69 -20.44 -23.30
N SER A 111 10.36 -20.71 -22.20
CA SER A 111 10.73 -22.09 -21.83
C SER A 111 9.59 -22.84 -21.15
N SER A 112 8.91 -22.23 -20.19
CA SER A 112 7.76 -22.82 -19.48
C SER A 112 7.01 -21.80 -18.61
N LEU A 113 5.74 -22.12 -18.31
CA LEU A 113 4.92 -21.35 -17.36
C LEU A 113 5.56 -21.29 -15.97
N GLN A 114 6.16 -22.41 -15.49
CA GLN A 114 6.84 -22.45 -14.19
C GLN A 114 8.06 -21.52 -14.15
N SER A 115 8.81 -21.40 -15.22
CA SER A 115 9.99 -20.52 -15.29
C SER A 115 9.57 -19.06 -15.22
N GLY A 116 8.53 -18.67 -15.98
CA GLY A 116 7.93 -17.33 -15.93
C GLY A 116 7.42 -16.99 -14.53
N LEU A 117 6.60 -17.86 -13.91
CA LEU A 117 6.12 -17.72 -12.55
C LEU A 117 7.27 -17.53 -11.55
N THR A 118 8.30 -18.37 -11.65
CA THR A 118 9.42 -18.33 -10.70
C THR A 118 10.15 -17.00 -10.76
N LEU A 119 10.40 -16.48 -11.96
CA LEU A 119 11.15 -15.22 -12.12
C LEU A 119 10.33 -14.01 -11.71
N ALA A 120 9.07 -13.93 -12.13
CA ALA A 120 8.16 -12.86 -11.73
C ALA A 120 7.97 -12.83 -10.21
N PHE A 121 7.70 -13.99 -9.59
CA PHE A 121 7.52 -14.07 -8.15
C PHE A 121 8.80 -13.76 -7.36
N ARG A 122 9.97 -14.16 -7.83
CA ARG A 122 11.25 -13.77 -7.20
C ARG A 122 11.46 -12.26 -7.25
N SER A 123 11.10 -11.59 -8.34
CA SER A 123 11.15 -10.13 -8.41
C SER A 123 10.23 -9.51 -7.36
N GLY A 124 8.99 -9.98 -7.23
CA GLY A 124 8.07 -9.54 -6.19
C GLY A 124 8.59 -9.80 -4.78
N ALA A 125 9.18 -10.97 -4.54
CA ALA A 125 9.75 -11.35 -3.24
C ALA A 125 10.91 -10.44 -2.80
N ILE A 126 11.69 -9.90 -3.74
CA ILE A 126 12.73 -8.90 -3.43
C ILE A 126 12.09 -7.66 -2.83
N THR A 127 11.06 -7.11 -3.49
CA THR A 127 10.34 -5.93 -3.02
C THR A 127 9.71 -6.21 -1.65
N GLY A 128 9.04 -7.34 -1.48
CA GLY A 128 8.39 -7.72 -0.22
C GLY A 128 9.37 -7.84 0.95
N MET A 129 10.49 -8.52 0.75
CA MET A 129 11.49 -8.67 1.81
C MET A 129 12.22 -7.36 2.12
N LEU A 130 12.45 -6.49 1.13
CA LEU A 130 13.03 -5.17 1.38
C LEU A 130 12.07 -4.27 2.15
N VAL A 131 10.78 -4.27 1.83
CA VAL A 131 9.76 -3.49 2.56
C VAL A 131 9.71 -3.92 4.02
N ALA A 132 9.54 -5.23 4.30
CA ALA A 132 9.47 -5.73 5.66
C ALA A 132 10.81 -5.57 6.40
N GLY A 133 11.93 -5.88 5.75
CA GLY A 133 13.27 -5.83 6.35
C GLY A 133 13.72 -4.42 6.69
N LEU A 134 13.62 -3.48 5.74
CA LEU A 134 14.00 -2.08 5.97
C LEU A 134 13.05 -1.40 6.97
N GLY A 135 11.74 -1.72 6.93
CA GLY A 135 10.77 -1.21 7.89
C GLY A 135 11.07 -1.68 9.31
N LEU A 136 11.36 -2.96 9.48
CA LEU A 136 11.77 -3.52 10.78
C LEU A 136 13.09 -2.89 11.27
N LEU A 137 14.08 -2.76 10.38
CA LEU A 137 15.36 -2.13 10.71
C LEU A 137 15.20 -0.67 11.12
N ALA A 138 14.34 0.10 10.42
CA ALA A 138 14.09 1.49 10.73
C ALA A 138 13.67 1.68 12.20
N ILE A 139 12.70 0.88 12.65
CA ILE A 139 12.17 0.97 14.02
C ILE A 139 13.12 0.34 15.03
N ALA A 140 13.59 -0.87 14.75
CA ALA A 140 14.38 -1.64 15.71
C ALA A 140 15.75 -1.01 16.01
N VAL A 141 16.43 -0.47 14.98
CA VAL A 141 17.72 0.21 15.16
C VAL A 141 17.52 1.53 15.90
N LEU A 142 16.48 2.32 15.55
CA LEU A 142 16.17 3.56 16.26
C LEU A 142 15.85 3.28 17.73
N PHE A 143 14.99 2.31 18.01
CA PHE A 143 14.61 1.94 19.37
C PHE A 143 15.79 1.43 20.18
N TRP A 144 16.61 0.53 19.60
CA TRP A 144 17.84 0.05 20.23
C TRP A 144 18.82 1.18 20.55
N TYR A 145 19.01 2.12 19.61
CA TYR A 145 19.89 3.27 19.83
C TYR A 145 19.41 4.14 20.99
N LEU A 146 18.12 4.43 21.06
CA LEU A 146 17.54 5.30 22.10
C LEU A 146 17.54 4.63 23.47
N THR A 147 17.27 3.33 23.56
CA THR A 147 17.20 2.61 24.84
C THR A 147 18.55 2.10 25.32
N ASP A 148 19.29 1.36 24.47
CA ASP A 148 20.53 0.70 24.88
C ASP A 148 21.77 1.62 24.80
N ILE A 149 21.83 2.56 23.85
CA ILE A 149 22.99 3.46 23.67
C ILE A 149 22.77 4.79 24.38
N SER A 150 21.60 5.43 24.18
CA SER A 150 21.29 6.71 24.82
C SER A 150 20.77 6.57 26.25
N GLY A 151 20.37 5.37 26.67
CA GLY A 151 19.92 5.06 28.02
C GLY A 151 18.57 5.61 28.41
N LEU A 152 17.71 5.95 27.43
CA LEU A 152 16.35 6.42 27.68
C LEU A 152 15.46 5.28 28.17
N ALA A 153 14.51 5.61 29.06
CA ALA A 153 13.50 4.65 29.49
C ALA A 153 12.57 4.29 28.31
N PRO A 154 12.04 3.06 28.23
CA PRO A 154 11.19 2.65 27.09
C PRO A 154 9.96 3.54 26.86
N ASN A 155 9.40 4.12 27.92
CA ASN A 155 8.26 5.04 27.89
C ASN A 155 8.67 6.52 27.88
N ASP A 156 9.93 6.83 27.62
CA ASP A 156 10.38 8.21 27.51
C ASP A 156 9.67 8.91 26.34
N ARG A 157 9.29 10.17 26.58
CA ARG A 157 8.59 10.98 25.57
C ARG A 157 9.40 11.23 24.30
N ASP A 158 10.70 11.27 24.42
CA ASP A 158 11.60 11.38 23.27
C ASP A 158 11.53 10.14 22.35
N ILE A 159 11.33 8.94 22.93
CA ILE A 159 11.12 7.71 22.16
C ILE A 159 9.77 7.75 21.41
N VAL A 160 8.71 8.17 22.11
CA VAL A 160 7.37 8.33 21.51
C VAL A 160 7.41 9.32 20.35
N ALA A 161 8.02 10.49 20.56
CA ALA A 161 8.17 11.53 19.54
C ALA A 161 9.03 11.04 18.35
N ALA A 162 10.13 10.33 18.60
CA ALA A 162 11.00 9.80 17.58
C ALA A 162 10.31 8.73 16.71
N LEU A 163 9.58 7.79 17.31
CA LEU A 163 8.82 6.77 16.58
C LEU A 163 7.69 7.39 15.75
N THR A 164 6.99 8.39 16.29
CA THR A 164 5.93 9.12 15.57
C THR A 164 6.51 9.92 14.41
N ALA A 165 7.65 10.58 14.59
CA ALA A 165 8.31 11.32 13.52
C ALA A 165 8.87 10.40 12.42
N LEU A 166 9.39 9.23 12.77
CA LEU A 166 9.81 8.19 11.81
C LEU A 166 8.62 7.72 10.97
N ALA A 167 7.48 7.45 11.62
CA ALA A 167 6.24 7.10 10.96
C ALA A 167 5.77 8.22 10.00
N PHE A 168 5.86 9.49 10.42
CA PHE A 168 5.54 10.64 9.57
C PHE A 168 6.42 10.72 8.32
N GLY A 169 7.73 10.45 8.45
CA GLY A 169 8.66 10.42 7.33
C GLY A 169 8.28 9.36 6.30
N ALA A 170 7.94 8.16 6.76
CA ALA A 170 7.45 7.09 5.89
C ALA A 170 6.13 7.48 5.20
N SER A 171 5.18 8.07 5.95
CA SER A 171 3.86 8.50 5.44
C SER A 171 3.96 9.60 4.38
N LEU A 172 4.86 10.56 4.57
CA LEU A 172 5.06 11.64 3.60
C LEU A 172 5.54 11.10 2.26
N ILE A 173 6.51 10.19 2.26
CA ILE A 173 6.99 9.58 1.02
C ILE A 173 5.90 8.72 0.38
N SER A 174 5.20 7.95 1.19
CA SER A 174 4.13 7.05 0.75
C SER A 174 3.03 7.79 -0.02
N ILE A 175 2.49 8.88 0.53
CA ILE A 175 1.38 9.60 -0.12
C ILE A 175 1.80 10.18 -1.47
N PHE A 176 3.00 10.76 -1.57
CA PHE A 176 3.51 11.30 -2.83
C PHE A 176 3.83 10.19 -3.83
N ALA A 177 4.47 9.10 -3.40
CA ALA A 177 4.83 7.98 -4.26
C ALA A 177 3.59 7.24 -4.77
N ARG A 178 2.63 6.97 -3.86
CA ARG A 178 1.40 6.22 -4.20
C ARG A 178 0.49 7.02 -5.11
N LEU A 179 0.22 8.28 -4.77
CA LEU A 179 -0.67 9.14 -5.56
C LEU A 179 -0.04 9.54 -6.89
N GLY A 180 1.23 10.00 -6.88
CA GLY A 180 1.92 10.41 -8.10
C GLY A 180 2.15 9.24 -9.05
N GLY A 181 2.52 8.07 -8.53
CA GLY A 181 2.64 6.83 -9.30
C GLY A 181 1.30 6.39 -9.89
N GLY A 182 0.24 6.39 -9.10
CA GLY A 182 -1.11 6.03 -9.55
C GLY A 182 -1.65 6.98 -10.62
N ILE A 183 -1.43 8.30 -10.48
CA ILE A 183 -1.83 9.27 -11.53
C ILE A 183 -1.04 9.00 -12.82
N PHE A 184 0.26 8.75 -12.73
CA PHE A 184 1.09 8.48 -13.90
C PHE A 184 0.62 7.20 -14.63
N THR A 185 0.54 6.09 -13.91
CA THR A 185 0.14 4.78 -14.45
C THR A 185 -1.21 4.86 -15.15
N LYS A 186 -2.23 5.39 -14.46
CA LYS A 186 -3.58 5.39 -15.02
C LYS A 186 -3.84 6.50 -16.03
N ALA A 187 -3.05 7.56 -16.05
CA ALA A 187 -3.09 8.52 -17.14
C ALA A 187 -2.48 7.95 -18.43
N ALA A 188 -1.42 7.16 -18.33
CA ALA A 188 -0.81 6.49 -19.46
C ALA A 188 -1.73 5.39 -20.02
N ASP A 189 -2.24 4.50 -19.16
CA ASP A 189 -3.13 3.40 -19.49
C ASP A 189 -4.45 3.89 -20.15
N VAL A 190 -5.21 4.75 -19.46
CA VAL A 190 -6.44 5.36 -20.01
C VAL A 190 -6.19 6.10 -21.33
N GLY A 191 -5.06 6.82 -21.42
CA GLY A 191 -4.68 7.53 -22.64
C GLY A 191 -4.33 6.58 -23.78
N ALA A 192 -3.62 5.48 -23.51
CA ALA A 192 -3.30 4.43 -24.46
C ALA A 192 -4.55 3.71 -24.95
N ASP A 193 -5.44 3.35 -24.03
CA ASP A 193 -6.66 2.59 -24.31
C ASP A 193 -7.67 3.41 -25.15
N LEU A 194 -7.93 4.65 -24.78
CA LEU A 194 -8.90 5.48 -25.49
C LEU A 194 -8.52 5.71 -26.95
N VAL A 195 -7.27 6.03 -27.23
CA VAL A 195 -6.85 6.28 -28.62
C VAL A 195 -6.48 4.98 -29.33
N GLY A 196 -5.77 4.06 -28.69
CA GLY A 196 -5.34 2.81 -29.31
C GLY A 196 -6.50 1.84 -29.56
N LYS A 197 -7.17 1.40 -28.50
CA LYS A 197 -8.22 0.37 -28.60
C LYS A 197 -9.53 0.91 -29.14
N VAL A 198 -9.98 2.10 -28.69
CA VAL A 198 -11.32 2.61 -29.02
C VAL A 198 -11.31 3.40 -30.31
N GLU A 199 -10.38 4.34 -30.53
CA GLU A 199 -10.35 5.20 -31.71
C GLU A 199 -9.63 4.54 -32.90
N ALA A 200 -8.42 4.02 -32.70
CA ALA A 200 -7.59 3.47 -33.77
C ALA A 200 -7.83 1.97 -34.04
N GLY A 201 -8.47 1.26 -33.09
CA GLY A 201 -8.78 -0.17 -33.22
C GLY A 201 -7.56 -1.07 -33.27
N ILE A 202 -6.42 -0.63 -32.70
CA ILE A 202 -5.20 -1.44 -32.59
C ILE A 202 -5.21 -2.25 -31.28
N PRO A 203 -4.53 -3.41 -31.22
CA PRO A 203 -4.44 -4.23 -30.02
C PRO A 203 -3.85 -3.48 -28.83
N GLU A 204 -4.08 -4.02 -27.62
CA GLU A 204 -3.35 -3.67 -26.41
C GLU A 204 -1.87 -3.95 -26.61
N ASP A 205 -1.00 -3.15 -26.03
CA ASP A 205 0.47 -3.25 -26.16
C ASP A 205 1.01 -3.15 -27.60
N ASP A 206 0.22 -2.66 -28.55
CA ASP A 206 0.70 -2.49 -29.93
C ASP A 206 1.83 -1.43 -29.99
N PRO A 207 3.00 -1.77 -30.55
CA PRO A 207 4.14 -0.85 -30.62
C PRO A 207 3.89 0.41 -31.46
N ARG A 208 2.81 0.46 -32.24
CA ARG A 208 2.38 1.67 -32.96
C ARG A 208 1.77 2.71 -32.02
N ASN A 209 1.30 2.32 -30.84
CA ASN A 209 0.75 3.26 -29.87
C ASN A 209 1.86 4.05 -29.16
N PRO A 210 1.94 5.39 -29.31
CA PRO A 210 2.97 6.20 -28.63
C PRO A 210 2.95 6.10 -27.11
N ALA A 211 1.80 5.75 -26.50
CA ALA A 211 1.63 5.69 -25.05
C ALA A 211 1.99 4.31 -24.46
N VAL A 212 2.20 3.25 -25.26
CA VAL A 212 2.46 1.90 -24.76
C VAL A 212 3.68 1.79 -23.83
N ILE A 213 4.75 2.51 -24.11
CA ILE A 213 5.93 2.51 -23.23
C ILE A 213 5.66 3.31 -21.95
N ALA A 214 4.86 4.39 -22.01
CA ALA A 214 4.46 5.13 -20.81
C ALA A 214 3.57 4.28 -19.90
N ASP A 215 2.69 3.48 -20.47
CA ASP A 215 1.84 2.52 -19.77
C ASP A 215 2.68 1.47 -19.04
N ASN A 216 3.55 0.77 -19.74
CA ASN A 216 4.49 -0.20 -19.15
C ASN A 216 5.42 0.40 -18.08
N VAL A 217 5.84 1.67 -18.23
CA VAL A 217 6.55 2.41 -17.17
C VAL A 217 5.65 2.62 -15.99
N GLY A 218 4.39 2.97 -16.23
CA GLY A 218 3.38 3.25 -15.23
C GLY A 218 3.17 2.11 -14.26
N ASP A 219 2.99 0.88 -14.75
CA ASP A 219 2.79 -0.30 -13.91
C ASP A 219 3.92 -0.47 -12.90
N ASN A 220 5.17 -0.33 -13.34
CA ASN A 220 6.31 -0.42 -12.43
C ASN A 220 6.36 0.75 -11.44
N VAL A 221 5.95 1.95 -11.85
CA VAL A 221 5.95 3.16 -11.00
C VAL A 221 4.83 3.08 -9.97
N GLY A 222 3.60 2.83 -10.40
CA GLY A 222 2.42 2.84 -9.54
C GLY A 222 2.35 1.63 -8.64
N ASP A 223 2.43 0.45 -9.26
CA ASP A 223 2.14 -0.83 -8.61
C ASP A 223 3.39 -1.54 -8.06
N CYS A 224 4.60 -0.99 -8.27
CA CYS A 224 5.81 -1.48 -7.62
C CYS A 224 6.41 -0.40 -6.70
N ALA A 225 6.83 0.76 -7.22
CA ALA A 225 7.48 1.78 -6.40
C ALA A 225 6.52 2.47 -5.43
N GLY A 226 5.35 2.89 -5.91
CA GLY A 226 4.32 3.54 -5.10
C GLY A 226 3.74 2.62 -4.03
N MET A 227 3.46 1.37 -4.41
CA MET A 227 2.96 0.34 -3.49
C MET A 227 4.01 -0.05 -2.44
N ALA A 228 5.29 -0.21 -2.81
CA ALA A 228 6.34 -0.53 -1.86
C ALA A 228 6.48 0.56 -0.78
N ALA A 229 6.39 1.83 -1.15
CA ALA A 229 6.41 2.95 -0.21
C ALA A 229 5.18 2.94 0.72
N ASP A 230 3.99 2.63 0.20
CA ASP A 230 2.73 2.52 0.97
C ASP A 230 2.78 1.38 1.99
N LEU A 231 3.25 0.20 1.58
CA LEU A 231 3.33 -0.94 2.50
C LEU A 231 4.51 -0.84 3.47
N PHE A 232 5.61 -0.18 3.09
CA PHE A 232 6.67 0.20 4.02
C PHE A 232 6.12 1.13 5.11
N GLU A 233 5.41 2.19 4.72
CA GLU A 233 4.73 3.08 5.65
C GLU A 233 3.79 2.31 6.56
N THR A 234 2.90 1.48 5.98
CA THR A 234 1.90 0.73 6.74
C THR A 234 2.56 -0.17 7.79
N TYR A 235 3.66 -0.83 7.43
CA TYR A 235 4.44 -1.68 8.32
C TYR A 235 5.08 -0.86 9.46
N VAL A 236 5.78 0.22 9.12
CA VAL A 236 6.46 1.11 10.07
C VAL A 236 5.47 1.77 11.01
N VAL A 237 4.39 2.33 10.47
CA VAL A 237 3.34 3.00 11.25
C VAL A 237 2.72 2.03 12.25
N THR A 238 2.33 0.83 11.81
CA THR A 238 1.63 -0.10 12.70
C THR A 238 2.53 -0.62 13.82
N LEU A 239 3.77 -1.05 13.51
CA LEU A 239 4.69 -1.52 14.54
C LEU A 239 5.09 -0.38 15.49
N GLY A 240 5.47 0.77 14.94
CA GLY A 240 5.86 1.94 15.72
C GLY A 240 4.74 2.43 16.64
N LEU A 241 3.50 2.47 16.14
CA LEU A 241 2.35 2.91 16.94
C LEU A 241 1.91 1.88 17.98
N THR A 242 2.07 0.58 17.71
CA THR A 242 1.89 -0.43 18.75
C THR A 242 2.86 -0.18 19.89
N MET A 243 4.12 0.12 19.59
CA MET A 243 5.13 0.47 20.61
C MET A 243 4.78 1.78 21.34
N VAL A 244 4.40 2.81 20.61
CA VAL A 244 3.94 4.09 21.19
C VAL A 244 2.75 3.88 22.11
N SER A 245 1.75 3.09 21.69
CA SER A 245 0.57 2.80 22.52
C SER A 245 0.93 2.04 23.80
N ILE A 246 1.87 1.11 23.74
CA ILE A 246 2.39 0.41 24.94
C ILE A 246 3.07 1.43 25.86
N ALA A 247 3.93 2.29 25.33
CA ALA A 247 4.63 3.31 26.10
C ALA A 247 3.68 4.29 26.83
N LEU A 248 2.56 4.65 26.18
CA LEU A 248 1.59 5.64 26.68
C LEU A 248 0.53 5.02 27.59
N LEU A 249 0.07 3.81 27.33
CA LEU A 249 -1.12 3.24 27.98
C LEU A 249 -0.78 2.20 29.05
N VAL A 250 0.39 1.56 28.99
CA VAL A 250 0.72 0.47 29.89
C VAL A 250 1.56 0.97 31.06
N GLN A 251 1.01 0.83 32.27
CA GLN A 251 1.75 1.09 33.51
C GLN A 251 2.45 -0.18 33.98
N ALA A 252 3.76 -0.27 33.76
CA ALA A 252 4.56 -1.44 34.10
C ALA A 252 5.98 -1.02 34.48
N SER A 253 6.76 -1.95 35.02
CA SER A 253 8.19 -1.71 35.25
C SER A 253 8.94 -1.49 33.93
N SER A 254 10.07 -0.79 33.98
CA SER A 254 10.90 -0.51 32.79
C SER A 254 11.29 -1.80 32.05
N ALA A 255 11.54 -2.90 32.77
CA ALA A 255 11.86 -4.20 32.19
C ALA A 255 10.66 -4.84 31.46
N GLU A 256 9.47 -4.76 32.03
CA GLU A 256 8.24 -5.25 31.41
C GLU A 256 7.86 -4.41 30.17
N LEU A 257 7.99 -3.09 30.26
CA LEU A 257 7.77 -2.19 29.11
C LEU A 257 8.75 -2.48 27.98
N MET A 258 10.04 -2.71 28.30
CA MET A 258 11.04 -3.11 27.31
C MET A 258 10.64 -4.42 26.61
N ALA A 259 10.18 -5.41 27.37
CA ALA A 259 9.72 -6.69 26.83
C ALA A 259 8.49 -6.53 25.94
N LEU A 260 7.47 -5.79 26.42
CA LEU A 260 6.23 -5.55 25.66
C LEU A 260 6.49 -4.73 24.39
N MET A 261 7.31 -3.67 24.43
CA MET A 261 7.65 -2.85 23.26
C MET A 261 8.56 -3.60 22.27
N SER A 262 9.37 -4.57 22.73
CA SER A 262 10.19 -5.41 21.85
C SER A 262 9.37 -6.49 21.14
N LEU A 263 8.20 -6.86 21.67
CA LEU A 263 7.39 -7.97 21.15
C LEU A 263 6.90 -7.70 19.70
N PRO A 264 6.37 -6.53 19.32
CA PRO A 264 6.02 -6.23 17.92
C PRO A 264 7.20 -6.41 16.97
N LEU A 265 8.41 -6.01 17.40
CA LEU A 265 9.62 -6.10 16.58
C LEU A 265 10.03 -7.55 16.32
N ILE A 266 10.03 -8.39 17.36
CA ILE A 266 10.43 -9.80 17.19
C ILE A 266 9.34 -10.61 16.47
N VAL A 267 8.06 -10.27 16.63
CA VAL A 267 6.96 -10.86 15.85
C VAL A 267 7.15 -10.54 14.37
N GLY A 268 7.40 -9.28 14.02
CA GLY A 268 7.75 -8.90 12.65
C GLY A 268 8.99 -9.64 12.13
N GLY A 269 10.03 -9.76 12.99
CA GLY A 269 11.27 -10.45 12.65
C GLY A 269 11.09 -11.94 12.35
N VAL A 270 10.39 -12.68 13.20
CA VAL A 270 10.18 -14.11 12.98
C VAL A 270 9.26 -14.39 11.77
N CYS A 271 8.31 -13.51 11.50
CA CYS A 271 7.45 -13.61 10.33
C CYS A 271 8.17 -13.29 9.01
N ILE A 272 9.28 -12.56 9.03
CA ILE A 272 10.21 -12.47 7.89
C ILE A 272 10.80 -13.84 7.58
N ILE A 273 11.22 -14.60 8.59
CA ILE A 273 11.80 -15.95 8.39
C ILE A 273 10.75 -16.89 7.80
N THR A 274 9.52 -16.90 8.33
CA THR A 274 8.43 -17.73 7.78
C THR A 274 8.06 -17.30 6.36
N SER A 275 8.10 -15.99 6.05
CA SER A 275 7.88 -15.47 4.71
C SER A 275 8.97 -15.94 3.73
N ILE A 276 10.24 -15.88 4.11
CA ILE A 276 11.34 -16.42 3.29
C ILE A 276 11.12 -17.91 2.99
N ILE A 277 10.74 -18.71 3.99
CA ILE A 277 10.43 -20.13 3.78
C ILE A 277 9.27 -20.28 2.79
N GLY A 278 8.19 -19.50 2.96
CA GLY A 278 7.03 -19.49 2.07
C GLY A 278 7.38 -19.21 0.61
N THR A 279 8.32 -18.30 0.34
CA THR A 279 8.73 -17.94 -1.04
C THR A 279 9.31 -19.15 -1.81
N TYR A 280 9.98 -20.08 -1.15
CA TYR A 280 10.53 -21.27 -1.80
C TYR A 280 9.47 -22.32 -2.16
N LEU A 281 8.26 -22.21 -1.58
CA LEU A 281 7.16 -23.16 -1.84
C LEU A 281 6.21 -22.71 -2.94
N VAL A 282 6.43 -21.55 -3.53
CA VAL A 282 5.69 -21.06 -4.69
C VAL A 282 6.14 -21.83 -5.93
N ARG A 283 5.42 -22.93 -6.20
CA ARG A 283 5.70 -23.84 -7.35
C ARG A 283 4.40 -24.38 -7.90
N LEU A 284 4.30 -24.44 -9.24
CA LEU A 284 3.17 -25.06 -9.92
C LEU A 284 3.04 -26.55 -9.53
N GLY A 285 1.81 -27.01 -9.44
CA GLY A 285 1.48 -28.42 -9.37
C GLY A 285 1.17 -28.97 -10.77
N SER A 286 0.73 -30.23 -10.83
CA SER A 286 0.32 -30.90 -12.07
C SER A 286 -0.86 -30.20 -12.78
N SER A 287 -1.67 -29.42 -12.07
CA SER A 287 -2.81 -28.68 -12.63
C SER A 287 -2.46 -27.35 -13.28
N ASN A 288 -1.20 -26.92 -13.25
CA ASN A 288 -0.75 -25.59 -13.69
C ASN A 288 -1.53 -24.41 -13.09
N ASN A 289 -2.14 -24.58 -11.91
CA ASN A 289 -2.89 -23.54 -11.22
C ASN A 289 -1.91 -22.53 -10.57
N ILE A 290 -1.77 -21.36 -11.18
CA ILE A 290 -0.86 -20.29 -10.75
C ILE A 290 -1.29 -19.73 -9.39
N MET A 291 -2.58 -19.39 -9.22
CA MET A 291 -3.10 -18.87 -7.94
C MET A 291 -2.88 -19.89 -6.82
N GLY A 292 -3.12 -21.16 -7.07
CA GLY A 292 -2.84 -22.24 -6.12
C GLY A 292 -1.36 -22.36 -5.75
N ALA A 293 -0.44 -22.07 -6.68
CA ALA A 293 1.00 -22.02 -6.40
C ALA A 293 1.37 -20.85 -5.48
N LEU A 294 0.82 -19.66 -5.72
CA LEU A 294 1.02 -18.48 -4.91
C LEU A 294 0.44 -18.67 -3.49
N TYR A 295 -0.75 -19.25 -3.40
CA TYR A 295 -1.38 -19.56 -2.11
C TYR A 295 -0.65 -20.61 -1.29
N LYS A 296 0.06 -21.56 -1.90
CA LYS A 296 0.92 -22.46 -1.15
C LYS A 296 1.97 -21.69 -0.34
N GLY A 297 2.62 -20.69 -0.96
CA GLY A 297 3.57 -19.84 -0.26
C GLY A 297 2.90 -19.02 0.85
N PHE A 298 1.77 -18.38 0.56
CA PHE A 298 1.03 -17.55 1.50
C PHE A 298 0.56 -18.35 2.73
N TRP A 299 -0.17 -19.45 2.52
CA TRP A 299 -0.68 -20.28 3.62
C TRP A 299 0.42 -20.97 4.41
N THR A 300 1.53 -21.36 3.76
CA THR A 300 2.69 -21.88 4.48
C THR A 300 3.27 -20.80 5.42
N THR A 301 3.42 -19.58 4.94
CA THR A 301 3.88 -18.45 5.77
C THR A 301 2.94 -18.24 6.95
N ALA A 302 1.63 -18.17 6.71
CA ALA A 302 0.64 -17.95 7.76
C ALA A 302 0.64 -19.07 8.82
N ILE A 303 0.64 -20.33 8.39
CA ILE A 303 0.63 -21.50 9.28
C ILE A 303 1.91 -21.59 10.11
N LEU A 304 3.08 -21.37 9.51
CA LEU A 304 4.35 -21.37 10.23
C LEU A 304 4.48 -20.18 11.20
N SER A 305 3.81 -19.06 10.91
CA SER A 305 3.83 -17.89 11.78
C SER A 305 3.10 -18.13 13.11
N VAL A 306 2.08 -18.99 13.15
CA VAL A 306 1.35 -19.29 14.40
C VAL A 306 2.28 -19.84 15.51
N PRO A 307 2.97 -20.98 15.33
CA PRO A 307 3.88 -21.48 16.36
C PRO A 307 5.10 -20.57 16.58
N ALA A 308 5.54 -19.85 15.54
CA ALA A 308 6.65 -18.93 15.66
C ALA A 308 6.29 -17.73 16.54
N ILE A 309 5.14 -17.12 16.37
CA ILE A 309 4.63 -16.02 17.23
C ILE A 309 4.44 -16.52 18.66
N TYR A 310 3.86 -17.69 18.87
CA TYR A 310 3.73 -18.28 20.21
C TYR A 310 5.10 -18.41 20.89
N TYR A 311 6.06 -18.98 20.18
CA TYR A 311 7.41 -19.21 20.71
C TYR A 311 8.10 -17.89 21.09
N VAL A 312 8.10 -16.88 20.21
CA VAL A 312 8.77 -15.61 20.51
C VAL A 312 8.04 -14.82 21.60
N THR A 313 6.71 -14.92 21.70
CA THR A 313 5.93 -14.32 22.78
C THR A 313 6.33 -14.94 24.13
N ALA A 314 6.39 -16.26 24.22
CA ALA A 314 6.82 -16.97 25.42
C ALA A 314 8.28 -16.67 25.80
N GLN A 315 9.19 -16.58 24.82
CA GLN A 315 10.58 -16.24 25.08
C GLN A 315 10.76 -14.77 25.53
N THR A 316 9.93 -13.85 25.03
CA THR A 316 10.03 -12.42 25.34
C THR A 316 9.37 -12.07 26.67
N LEU A 317 8.21 -12.65 26.96
CA LEU A 317 7.41 -12.35 28.15
C LEU A 317 7.59 -13.37 29.28
N GLY A 318 8.18 -14.52 29.01
CA GLY A 318 8.33 -15.62 30.00
C GLY A 318 7.06 -16.46 30.11
N ASP A 319 6.54 -16.67 31.34
CA ASP A 319 5.30 -17.44 31.48
C ASP A 319 4.12 -16.73 30.84
N MET A 320 3.49 -17.41 29.89
CA MET A 320 2.36 -16.90 29.09
C MET A 320 1.12 -16.53 29.92
N ASN A 321 1.05 -16.99 31.18
CA ASN A 321 -0.07 -16.71 32.08
C ASN A 321 0.24 -15.61 33.12
N THR A 322 1.49 -15.15 33.16
CA THR A 322 1.86 -14.03 34.04
C THR A 322 1.20 -12.75 33.56
N VAL A 323 0.64 -11.99 34.49
CA VAL A 323 -0.01 -10.70 34.22
C VAL A 323 1.06 -9.61 34.16
N PHE A 324 1.08 -8.88 33.06
CA PHE A 324 1.94 -7.72 32.83
C PHE A 324 1.11 -6.44 32.90
N GLY A 325 1.67 -5.43 33.52
CA GLY A 325 1.16 -4.07 33.52
C GLY A 325 -0.30 -3.93 34.02
N ALA A 326 -0.54 -2.97 34.88
CA ALA A 326 -1.90 -2.55 35.14
C ALA A 326 -2.35 -1.64 34.01
N ASP A 327 -3.47 -1.92 33.38
CA ASP A 327 -4.08 -1.01 32.42
C ASP A 327 -5.15 -0.16 33.10
N LEU A 328 -5.09 1.15 32.88
CA LEU A 328 -6.13 2.07 33.34
C LEU A 328 -7.51 1.79 32.72
N ALA A 329 -7.55 1.18 31.54
CA ALA A 329 -8.77 0.84 30.83
C ALA A 329 -9.28 -0.59 31.10
N ASN A 330 -8.39 -1.52 31.46
CA ASN A 330 -8.71 -2.94 31.66
C ASN A 330 -8.27 -3.42 33.05
N ASN A 331 -8.94 -3.15 34.05
CA ASN A 331 -8.83 -3.51 35.47
C ASN A 331 -8.00 -4.76 35.89
N GLY A 332 -7.03 -5.25 35.12
CA GLY A 332 -6.35 -6.47 35.43
C GLY A 332 -5.01 -6.77 34.72
N GLY A 333 -4.53 -5.92 33.83
CA GLY A 333 -3.27 -6.16 33.09
C GLY A 333 -3.40 -7.18 31.94
N TYR A 334 -2.26 -7.49 31.29
CA TYR A 334 -2.22 -8.36 30.10
C TYR A 334 -1.45 -9.64 30.41
N THR A 335 -1.86 -10.74 29.76
CA THR A 335 -1.07 -11.98 29.76
C THR A 335 -0.48 -12.22 28.36
N GLY A 336 0.67 -12.90 28.30
CA GLY A 336 1.24 -13.32 27.03
C GLY A 336 0.27 -14.13 26.18
N MET A 337 -0.55 -14.96 26.84
CA MET A 337 -1.59 -15.75 26.17
C MET A 337 -2.69 -14.88 25.56
N ALA A 338 -3.14 -13.82 26.25
CA ALA A 338 -4.14 -12.88 25.74
C ALA A 338 -3.61 -12.15 24.49
N LEU A 339 -2.35 -11.66 24.55
CA LEU A 339 -1.73 -11.02 23.39
C LEU A 339 -1.54 -11.98 22.21
N PHE A 340 -1.17 -13.24 22.48
CA PHE A 340 -1.07 -14.28 21.44
C PHE A 340 -2.44 -14.52 20.75
N TRP A 341 -3.54 -14.62 21.51
CA TRP A 341 -4.86 -14.75 20.92
C TRP A 341 -5.25 -13.55 20.05
N CYS A 342 -4.93 -12.33 20.49
CA CYS A 342 -5.12 -11.13 19.67
C CYS A 342 -4.34 -11.21 18.36
N MET A 343 -3.07 -11.65 18.41
CA MET A 343 -2.24 -11.83 17.23
C MET A 343 -2.76 -12.94 16.31
N LEU A 344 -3.32 -14.01 16.86
CA LEU A 344 -3.95 -15.08 16.06
C LEU A 344 -5.20 -14.57 15.34
N ILE A 345 -5.99 -13.70 15.99
CA ILE A 345 -7.13 -13.03 15.35
C ILE A 345 -6.63 -12.15 14.19
N GLY A 346 -5.54 -11.39 14.34
CA GLY A 346 -4.95 -10.60 13.28
C GLY A 346 -4.52 -11.43 12.06
N LEU A 347 -3.89 -12.59 12.28
CA LEU A 347 -3.56 -13.53 11.20
C LEU A 347 -4.82 -14.09 10.52
N ALA A 348 -5.87 -14.39 11.28
CA ALA A 348 -7.14 -14.86 10.72
C ALA A 348 -7.82 -13.78 9.87
N VAL A 349 -7.80 -12.52 10.33
CA VAL A 349 -8.29 -11.36 9.57
C VAL A 349 -7.55 -11.24 8.25
N THR A 350 -6.22 -11.43 8.24
CA THR A 350 -5.45 -11.42 6.98
C THR A 350 -6.00 -12.44 5.98
N GLY A 351 -6.17 -13.70 6.40
CA GLY A 351 -6.69 -14.74 5.53
C GLY A 351 -8.12 -14.45 5.03
N LEU A 352 -8.97 -13.92 5.91
CA LEU A 352 -10.35 -13.56 5.55
C LEU A 352 -10.42 -12.38 4.57
N LEU A 353 -9.63 -11.32 4.78
CA LEU A 353 -9.58 -10.17 3.86
C LEU A 353 -9.05 -10.58 2.48
N VAL A 354 -8.01 -11.41 2.43
CA VAL A 354 -7.49 -12.00 1.19
C VAL A 354 -8.59 -12.74 0.45
N TRP A 355 -9.29 -13.66 1.12
CA TRP A 355 -10.36 -14.47 0.52
C TRP A 355 -11.57 -13.64 0.08
N ILE A 356 -12.02 -12.65 0.90
CA ILE A 356 -13.15 -11.78 0.57
C ILE A 356 -12.82 -10.91 -0.64
N THR A 357 -11.61 -10.35 -0.71
CA THR A 357 -11.21 -9.52 -1.84
C THR A 357 -11.14 -10.37 -3.11
N GLU A 358 -10.61 -11.59 -3.05
CA GLU A 358 -10.63 -12.53 -4.17
C GLU A 358 -12.07 -12.85 -4.62
N TYR A 359 -13.01 -13.03 -3.67
CA TYR A 359 -14.41 -13.25 -4.00
C TYR A 359 -15.02 -12.10 -4.82
N TYR A 360 -14.69 -10.84 -4.47
CA TYR A 360 -15.23 -9.68 -5.20
C TYR A 360 -14.50 -9.39 -6.51
N THR A 361 -13.26 -9.82 -6.66
CA THR A 361 -12.42 -9.48 -7.82
C THR A 361 -12.06 -10.66 -8.72
N GLY A 362 -12.27 -11.90 -8.29
CA GLY A 362 -11.91 -13.08 -9.08
C GLY A 362 -12.92 -13.42 -10.18
N THR A 363 -12.42 -13.79 -11.36
CA THR A 363 -13.23 -14.12 -12.55
C THR A 363 -14.19 -15.31 -12.36
N ASN A 364 -13.91 -16.17 -11.40
CA ASN A 364 -14.73 -17.34 -11.09
C ASN A 364 -15.99 -17.03 -10.29
N TYR A 365 -16.10 -15.85 -9.69
CA TYR A 365 -17.13 -15.50 -8.73
C TYR A 365 -18.25 -14.62 -9.31
N ARG A 366 -19.37 -14.58 -8.61
CA ARG A 366 -20.60 -13.84 -8.98
C ARG A 366 -20.34 -12.35 -9.27
N PRO A 367 -19.61 -11.59 -8.44
CA PRO A 367 -19.47 -10.16 -8.65
C PRO A 367 -18.92 -9.81 -10.03
N VAL A 368 -17.79 -10.39 -10.42
CA VAL A 368 -17.16 -10.18 -11.73
C VAL A 368 -18.05 -10.64 -12.86
N LYS A 369 -18.64 -11.83 -12.76
CA LYS A 369 -19.57 -12.36 -13.77
C LYS A 369 -20.81 -11.49 -13.95
N SER A 370 -21.31 -10.85 -12.90
CA SER A 370 -22.45 -9.95 -12.97
C SER A 370 -22.15 -8.67 -13.74
N ILE A 371 -20.95 -8.12 -13.61
CA ILE A 371 -20.48 -6.96 -14.38
C ILE A 371 -20.31 -7.36 -15.85
N ALA A 372 -19.69 -8.51 -16.12
CA ALA A 372 -19.57 -9.03 -17.48
C ALA A 372 -20.92 -9.28 -18.15
N GLN A 373 -21.89 -9.81 -17.42
CA GLN A 373 -23.27 -9.98 -17.89
C GLN A 373 -23.93 -8.62 -18.22
N ALA A 374 -23.75 -7.61 -17.37
CA ALA A 374 -24.28 -6.27 -17.59
C ALA A 374 -23.64 -5.58 -18.81
N SER A 375 -22.38 -5.90 -19.12
CA SER A 375 -21.65 -5.43 -20.30
C SER A 375 -22.33 -5.85 -21.61
N ALA A 376 -22.98 -7.01 -21.64
CA ALA A 376 -23.73 -7.47 -22.81
C ALA A 376 -24.95 -6.58 -23.12
N THR A 377 -25.43 -5.78 -22.17
CA THR A 377 -26.55 -4.83 -22.36
C THR A 377 -26.06 -3.45 -22.78
N GLY A 378 -24.81 -3.08 -22.47
CA GLY A 378 -24.16 -1.85 -22.91
C GLY A 378 -23.31 -1.16 -21.84
N HIS A 379 -22.73 -0.01 -22.22
CA HIS A 379 -21.79 0.75 -21.40
C HIS A 379 -22.40 1.25 -20.08
N GLY A 380 -23.60 1.84 -20.14
CA GLY A 380 -24.27 2.38 -18.92
C GLY A 380 -24.60 1.30 -17.90
N THR A 381 -25.07 0.13 -18.35
CA THR A 381 -25.39 -1.00 -17.46
C THR A 381 -24.14 -1.63 -16.85
N ASN A 382 -23.03 -1.68 -17.58
CA ASN A 382 -21.73 -2.07 -17.02
C ASN A 382 -21.33 -1.14 -15.87
N VAL A 383 -21.36 0.19 -16.11
CA VAL A 383 -20.98 1.18 -15.07
C VAL A 383 -21.88 1.08 -13.84
N ILE A 384 -23.21 0.96 -14.04
CA ILE A 384 -24.16 0.79 -12.92
C ILE A 384 -23.85 -0.46 -12.10
N GLN A 385 -23.63 -1.60 -12.76
CA GLN A 385 -23.39 -2.85 -12.07
C GLN A 385 -22.04 -2.84 -11.33
N GLY A 386 -21.00 -2.25 -11.91
CA GLY A 386 -19.71 -2.11 -11.25
C GLY A 386 -19.78 -1.20 -10.02
N LEU A 387 -20.50 -0.07 -10.09
CA LEU A 387 -20.75 0.78 -8.92
C LEU A 387 -21.53 0.03 -7.83
N ALA A 388 -22.51 -0.79 -8.20
CA ALA A 388 -23.26 -1.60 -7.24
C ALA A 388 -22.35 -2.62 -6.54
N ILE A 389 -21.51 -3.32 -7.28
CA ILE A 389 -20.51 -4.25 -6.70
C ILE A 389 -19.48 -3.50 -5.85
N SER A 390 -19.03 -2.31 -6.28
CA SER A 390 -18.13 -1.45 -5.51
C SER A 390 -18.68 -1.13 -4.11
N LEU A 391 -19.96 -0.77 -4.02
CA LEU A 391 -20.64 -0.52 -2.75
C LEU A 391 -20.83 -1.81 -1.92
N GLU A 392 -21.28 -2.89 -2.57
CA GLU A 392 -21.48 -4.20 -1.92
C GLU A 392 -20.19 -4.74 -1.30
N ALA A 393 -19.04 -4.56 -1.96
CA ALA A 393 -17.75 -5.06 -1.53
C ALA A 393 -17.27 -4.52 -0.18
N THR A 394 -17.84 -3.44 0.31
CA THR A 394 -17.51 -2.88 1.62
C THR A 394 -18.07 -3.69 2.79
N ALA A 395 -19.13 -4.47 2.59
CA ALA A 395 -19.89 -5.10 3.66
C ALA A 395 -19.09 -6.17 4.42
N LEU A 396 -18.59 -7.19 3.71
CA LEU A 396 -17.91 -8.32 4.36
C LEU A 396 -16.59 -7.92 5.03
N PRO A 397 -15.70 -7.14 4.41
CA PRO A 397 -14.47 -6.69 5.07
C PRO A 397 -14.76 -5.87 6.34
N THR A 398 -15.75 -4.98 6.29
CA THR A 398 -16.12 -4.17 7.45
C THR A 398 -16.63 -5.06 8.60
N LEU A 399 -17.47 -6.08 8.32
CA LEU A 399 -17.94 -7.00 9.35
C LEU A 399 -16.78 -7.79 9.98
N VAL A 400 -15.82 -8.25 9.19
CA VAL A 400 -14.63 -8.94 9.70
C VAL A 400 -13.82 -8.02 10.62
N ILE A 401 -13.60 -6.75 10.22
CA ILE A 401 -12.87 -5.76 11.03
C ILE A 401 -13.63 -5.48 12.32
N VAL A 402 -14.95 -5.27 12.28
CA VAL A 402 -15.78 -5.03 13.46
C VAL A 402 -15.69 -6.20 14.45
N VAL A 403 -15.84 -7.44 13.98
CA VAL A 403 -15.71 -8.62 14.84
C VAL A 403 -14.31 -8.72 15.44
N ALA A 404 -13.26 -8.46 14.64
CA ALA A 404 -11.88 -8.50 15.11
C ALA A 404 -11.62 -7.43 16.20
N VAL A 405 -12.07 -6.19 15.98
CA VAL A 405 -11.96 -5.11 16.97
C VAL A 405 -12.65 -5.46 18.27
N ILE A 406 -13.91 -5.93 18.21
CA ILE A 406 -14.66 -6.32 19.42
C ILE A 406 -13.94 -7.45 20.14
N ALA A 407 -13.56 -8.51 19.44
CA ALA A 407 -12.91 -9.67 20.04
C ALA A 407 -11.57 -9.31 20.70
N THR A 408 -10.69 -8.60 19.99
CA THR A 408 -9.37 -8.23 20.51
C THR A 408 -9.47 -7.20 21.64
N PHE A 409 -10.43 -6.27 21.56
CA PHE A 409 -10.68 -5.31 22.62
C PHE A 409 -11.21 -5.98 23.90
N GLN A 410 -12.08 -6.98 23.79
CA GLN A 410 -12.56 -7.76 24.93
C GLN A 410 -11.46 -8.62 25.59
N ILE A 411 -10.47 -9.07 24.79
CA ILE A 411 -9.36 -9.90 25.29
C ILE A 411 -8.29 -9.05 25.98
N ALA A 412 -7.86 -7.92 25.37
CA ALA A 412 -6.72 -7.15 25.84
C ALA A 412 -6.85 -5.63 25.56
N GLY A 413 -8.08 -5.08 25.52
CA GLY A 413 -8.30 -3.65 25.30
C GLY A 413 -7.70 -3.12 23.99
N ILE A 414 -7.37 -1.84 23.96
CA ILE A 414 -6.80 -1.20 22.78
C ILE A 414 -5.42 -1.80 22.41
N ILE A 415 -4.67 -2.30 23.40
CA ILE A 415 -3.39 -2.98 23.17
C ILE A 415 -3.61 -4.31 22.42
N GLY A 416 -4.71 -5.01 22.70
CA GLY A 416 -5.11 -6.20 21.94
C GLY A 416 -5.37 -5.88 20.46
N VAL A 417 -6.04 -4.75 20.18
CA VAL A 417 -6.23 -4.26 18.80
C VAL A 417 -4.89 -3.96 18.13
N ALA A 418 -3.96 -3.32 18.85
CA ALA A 418 -2.63 -3.00 18.36
C ALA A 418 -1.80 -4.24 18.01
N PHE A 419 -1.84 -5.28 18.84
CA PHE A 419 -1.16 -6.55 18.56
C PHE A 419 -1.82 -7.34 17.42
N ALA A 420 -3.14 -7.26 17.27
CA ALA A 420 -3.83 -7.83 16.12
C ALA A 420 -3.42 -7.13 14.81
N ALA A 421 -3.32 -5.79 14.82
CA ALA A 421 -2.80 -5.03 13.69
C ALA A 421 -1.34 -5.39 13.36
N THR A 422 -0.49 -5.56 14.40
CA THR A 422 0.91 -5.99 14.25
C THR A 422 1.00 -7.35 13.56
N SER A 423 0.26 -8.34 14.01
CA SER A 423 0.32 -9.69 13.43
C SER A 423 -0.31 -9.77 12.05
N LEU A 424 -1.35 -8.99 11.79
CA LEU A 424 -1.90 -8.83 10.44
C LEU A 424 -0.79 -8.40 9.48
N LEU A 425 0.01 -7.40 9.84
CA LEU A 425 1.11 -6.90 9.01
C LEU A 425 2.40 -7.75 9.07
N ALA A 426 2.51 -8.68 10.00
CA ALA A 426 3.68 -9.55 10.10
C ALA A 426 3.92 -10.39 8.82
N LEU A 427 2.86 -10.68 8.04
CA LEU A 427 2.95 -11.35 6.74
C LEU A 427 3.29 -10.42 5.57
N ALA A 428 3.60 -9.14 5.81
CA ALA A 428 3.83 -8.14 4.77
C ALA A 428 4.87 -8.58 3.73
N GLY A 429 5.96 -9.23 4.15
CA GLY A 429 6.97 -9.73 3.22
C GLY A 429 6.42 -10.66 2.13
N MET A 430 5.50 -11.56 2.49
CA MET A 430 4.86 -12.47 1.54
C MET A 430 3.74 -11.77 0.76
N VAL A 431 2.94 -10.95 1.40
CA VAL A 431 1.82 -10.24 0.77
C VAL A 431 2.32 -9.24 -0.27
N VAL A 432 3.36 -8.46 0.05
CA VAL A 432 4.02 -7.55 -0.90
C VAL A 432 4.66 -8.29 -2.06
N ALA A 433 5.19 -9.50 -1.81
CA ALA A 433 5.73 -10.36 -2.88
C ALA A 433 4.65 -10.76 -3.89
N LEU A 434 3.43 -11.04 -3.42
CA LEU A 434 2.27 -11.33 -4.26
C LEU A 434 1.82 -10.11 -5.07
N ASP A 435 1.88 -8.92 -4.50
CA ASP A 435 1.50 -7.68 -5.19
C ASP A 435 2.50 -7.31 -6.28
N ALA A 436 3.78 -7.19 -5.92
CA ALA A 436 4.84 -6.80 -6.85
C ALA A 436 5.14 -7.86 -7.94
N TYR A 437 4.55 -9.05 -7.84
CA TYR A 437 4.50 -10.03 -8.92
C TYR A 437 3.66 -9.52 -10.10
N GLY A 438 2.52 -8.84 -9.83
CA GLY A 438 1.56 -8.38 -10.83
C GLY A 438 2.18 -7.48 -11.92
N PRO A 439 2.78 -6.33 -11.59
CA PRO A 439 3.37 -5.44 -12.59
C PRO A 439 4.50 -6.09 -13.42
N VAL A 440 5.17 -7.10 -12.89
CA VAL A 440 6.19 -7.83 -13.64
C VAL A 440 5.57 -8.75 -14.69
N THR A 441 4.44 -9.38 -14.37
CA THR A 441 3.75 -10.27 -15.33
C THR A 441 3.02 -9.51 -16.40
N ASP A 442 2.39 -8.38 -16.05
CA ASP A 442 1.75 -7.44 -16.94
C ASP A 442 2.73 -6.94 -18.01
N ASN A 443 3.81 -6.31 -17.58
CA ASN A 443 4.89 -5.86 -18.46
C ASN A 443 5.57 -6.97 -19.26
N ALA A 444 5.65 -8.19 -18.71
CA ALA A 444 6.18 -9.33 -19.48
C ALA A 444 5.26 -9.70 -20.64
N GLY A 445 3.93 -9.57 -20.47
CA GLY A 445 2.95 -9.68 -21.52
C GLY A 445 3.11 -8.60 -22.59
N GLY A 446 3.20 -7.33 -22.18
CA GLY A 446 3.42 -6.21 -23.09
C GLY A 446 4.72 -6.35 -23.90
N ILE A 447 5.82 -6.76 -23.27
CA ILE A 447 7.08 -7.02 -23.99
C ILE A 447 6.92 -8.19 -24.96
N ALA A 448 6.18 -9.23 -24.60
CA ALA A 448 5.96 -10.39 -25.49
C ALA A 448 5.15 -9.96 -26.73
N GLU A 449 4.12 -9.14 -26.58
CA GLU A 449 3.33 -8.58 -27.68
C GLU A 449 4.17 -7.67 -28.56
N MET A 450 4.79 -6.63 -27.98
CA MET A 450 5.62 -5.69 -28.74
C MET A 450 6.82 -6.33 -29.48
N ALA A 451 7.35 -7.43 -28.94
CA ALA A 451 8.45 -8.16 -29.58
C ALA A 451 7.97 -9.21 -30.57
N GLY A 452 6.66 -9.38 -30.78
CA GLY A 452 6.09 -10.36 -31.70
C GLY A 452 6.48 -11.81 -31.34
N LEU A 453 6.46 -12.16 -30.04
CA LEU A 453 6.78 -13.53 -29.61
C LEU A 453 5.66 -14.51 -30.04
N PRO A 454 5.98 -15.81 -30.17
CA PRO A 454 5.00 -16.83 -30.56
C PRO A 454 3.77 -16.87 -29.63
N ASP A 455 2.60 -17.20 -30.18
CA ASP A 455 1.30 -17.22 -29.46
C ASP A 455 1.30 -18.10 -28.20
N ASP A 456 2.09 -19.18 -28.17
CA ASP A 456 2.20 -20.03 -26.98
C ASP A 456 2.93 -19.34 -25.82
N VAL A 457 3.82 -18.38 -26.11
CA VAL A 457 4.48 -17.55 -25.11
C VAL A 457 3.49 -16.51 -24.60
N ARG A 458 2.74 -15.87 -25.51
CA ARG A 458 1.70 -14.92 -25.14
C ARG A 458 0.64 -15.57 -24.25
N THR A 459 0.16 -16.76 -24.60
CA THR A 459 -0.78 -17.53 -23.75
C THR A 459 -0.24 -17.75 -22.33
N ARG A 460 1.07 -17.97 -22.17
CA ARG A 460 1.67 -18.15 -20.84
C ARG A 460 1.80 -16.84 -20.09
N THR A 461 2.19 -15.74 -20.74
CA THR A 461 2.28 -14.42 -20.11
C THR A 461 0.90 -13.91 -19.70
N ASP A 462 -0.12 -14.07 -20.54
CA ASP A 462 -1.51 -13.70 -20.23
C ASP A 462 -2.06 -14.48 -19.02
N ALA A 463 -1.74 -15.79 -18.94
CA ALA A 463 -2.12 -16.59 -17.77
C ALA A 463 -1.44 -16.12 -16.47
N LEU A 464 -0.19 -15.64 -16.54
CA LEU A 464 0.51 -15.05 -15.40
C LEU A 464 -0.10 -13.70 -15.02
N ASP A 465 -0.40 -12.84 -16.00
CA ASP A 465 -0.98 -11.52 -15.81
C ASP A 465 -2.40 -11.56 -15.20
N ALA A 466 -3.26 -12.45 -15.70
CA ALA A 466 -4.61 -12.63 -15.15
C ALA A 466 -4.62 -12.93 -13.64
N VAL A 467 -3.61 -13.67 -13.16
CA VAL A 467 -3.41 -13.93 -11.73
C VAL A 467 -2.79 -12.70 -11.05
N GLY A 468 -1.90 -11.99 -11.73
CA GLY A 468 -1.29 -10.73 -11.24
C GLY A 468 -2.33 -9.67 -10.88
N ASN A 469 -3.36 -9.48 -11.71
CA ASN A 469 -4.45 -8.54 -11.45
C ASN A 469 -5.25 -8.90 -10.18
N THR A 470 -5.48 -10.20 -9.95
CA THR A 470 -6.15 -10.66 -8.73
C THR A 470 -5.27 -10.43 -7.49
N THR A 471 -3.98 -10.72 -7.55
CA THR A 471 -3.08 -10.52 -6.41
C THR A 471 -2.89 -9.05 -6.07
N LYS A 472 -2.82 -8.15 -7.06
CA LYS A 472 -2.82 -6.68 -6.86
C LYS A 472 -4.06 -6.23 -6.05
N ALA A 473 -5.25 -6.72 -6.40
CA ALA A 473 -6.49 -6.38 -5.69
C ALA A 473 -6.50 -6.92 -4.24
N VAL A 474 -6.10 -8.17 -4.05
CA VAL A 474 -6.04 -8.85 -2.75
C VAL A 474 -5.12 -8.10 -1.77
N THR A 475 -3.97 -7.64 -2.23
CA THR A 475 -3.01 -6.90 -1.40
C THR A 475 -3.54 -5.54 -0.97
N LYS A 476 -4.27 -4.85 -1.84
CA LYS A 476 -4.92 -3.57 -1.50
C LYS A 476 -5.96 -3.75 -0.38
N GLY A 477 -6.78 -4.81 -0.46
CA GLY A 477 -7.73 -5.16 0.61
C GLY A 477 -7.05 -5.42 1.95
N TYR A 478 -5.94 -6.13 1.95
CA TYR A 478 -5.09 -6.36 3.12
C TYR A 478 -4.52 -5.06 3.71
N ALA A 479 -3.97 -4.19 2.88
CA ALA A 479 -3.40 -2.91 3.31
C ALA A 479 -4.45 -2.00 3.96
N ILE A 480 -5.67 -1.94 3.40
CA ILE A 480 -6.78 -1.12 3.93
C ILE A 480 -7.27 -1.65 5.27
N GLY A 481 -7.42 -2.98 5.41
CA GLY A 481 -7.82 -3.60 6.68
C GLY A 481 -6.81 -3.33 7.80
N SER A 482 -5.51 -3.36 7.49
CA SER A 482 -4.46 -3.03 8.45
C SER A 482 -4.48 -1.56 8.85
N ALA A 483 -4.75 -0.65 7.91
CA ALA A 483 -4.86 0.78 8.21
C ALA A 483 -6.04 1.09 9.14
N ALA A 484 -7.16 0.40 8.99
CA ALA A 484 -8.32 0.59 9.86
C ALA A 484 -8.02 0.24 11.33
N LEU A 485 -7.35 -0.90 11.57
CA LEU A 485 -6.95 -1.29 12.93
C LEU A 485 -5.88 -0.34 13.49
N ALA A 486 -4.87 0.01 12.70
CA ALA A 486 -3.82 0.94 13.12
C ALA A 486 -4.36 2.33 13.43
N ALA A 487 -5.32 2.81 12.67
CA ALA A 487 -5.91 4.14 12.86
C ALA A 487 -6.74 4.24 14.16
N LEU A 488 -7.42 3.16 14.58
CA LEU A 488 -8.07 3.11 15.89
C LEU A 488 -7.07 3.23 17.04
N VAL A 489 -5.91 2.59 16.89
CA VAL A 489 -4.81 2.68 17.86
C VAL A 489 -4.22 4.09 17.91
N LEU A 490 -4.09 4.75 16.74
CA LEU A 490 -3.68 6.17 16.64
C LEU A 490 -4.64 7.12 17.36
N PHE A 491 -5.94 6.90 17.22
CA PHE A 491 -6.93 7.71 17.94
C PHE A 491 -6.81 7.50 19.47
N GLY A 492 -6.57 6.27 19.92
CA GLY A 492 -6.27 5.99 21.32
C GLY A 492 -5.02 6.77 21.83
N ALA A 493 -3.96 6.77 21.04
CA ALA A 493 -2.75 7.56 21.32
C ALA A 493 -3.06 9.07 21.37
N TYR A 494 -3.84 9.59 20.42
CA TYR A 494 -4.26 11.00 20.40
C TYR A 494 -4.96 11.42 21.69
N THR A 495 -5.95 10.63 22.14
CA THR A 495 -6.71 10.96 23.36
C THR A 495 -5.85 10.90 24.63
N THR A 496 -4.84 10.03 24.64
CA THR A 496 -3.89 9.90 25.75
C THR A 496 -2.90 11.05 25.77
N ASP A 497 -2.26 11.35 24.65
CA ASP A 497 -1.33 12.47 24.52
C ASP A 497 -2.00 13.80 24.81
N LEU A 498 -3.26 13.98 24.39
CA LEU A 498 -4.04 15.17 24.70
C LEU A 498 -4.17 15.39 26.20
N LYS A 499 -4.51 14.37 26.97
CA LYS A 499 -4.62 14.45 28.44
C LYS A 499 -3.27 14.72 29.12
N GLU A 500 -2.21 14.17 28.57
CA GLU A 500 -0.87 14.31 29.12
C GLU A 500 -0.25 15.67 28.84
N TYR A 501 -0.35 16.15 27.59
CA TYR A 501 0.20 17.45 27.21
C TYR A 501 -0.64 18.63 27.68
N PHE A 502 -1.94 18.44 27.84
CA PHE A 502 -2.89 19.50 28.22
C PHE A 502 -3.79 19.08 29.39
N PRO A 503 -3.21 18.76 30.58
CA PRO A 503 -3.98 18.22 31.70
C PRO A 503 -5.01 19.21 32.28
N GLY A 504 -4.89 20.51 31.96
CA GLY A 504 -5.85 21.56 32.37
C GLY A 504 -6.98 21.80 31.37
N VAL A 505 -7.02 21.11 30.24
CA VAL A 505 -8.03 21.27 29.20
C VAL A 505 -8.97 20.06 29.20
N GLU A 506 -10.20 20.29 29.70
CA GLU A 506 -11.25 19.28 29.59
C GLU A 506 -11.83 19.28 28.18
N VAL A 507 -11.73 18.15 27.48
CA VAL A 507 -12.24 17.99 26.12
C VAL A 507 -13.43 17.04 26.12
N ASP A 508 -14.59 17.53 25.70
CA ASP A 508 -15.83 16.75 25.57
C ASP A 508 -15.97 16.19 24.16
N PHE A 509 -15.78 14.86 24.02
CA PHE A 509 -16.01 14.11 22.79
C PHE A 509 -17.43 13.58 22.62
N SER A 510 -18.38 14.08 23.43
CA SER A 510 -19.78 13.66 23.33
C SER A 510 -20.39 14.16 22.00
N LEU A 511 -21.28 13.33 21.43
CA LEU A 511 -22.01 13.70 20.20
C LEU A 511 -23.02 14.85 20.42
N SER A 512 -23.25 15.28 21.64
CA SER A 512 -24.03 16.50 21.94
C SER A 512 -23.22 17.77 21.73
N ASN A 513 -21.88 17.68 21.68
CA ASN A 513 -21.01 18.81 21.36
C ASN A 513 -21.04 19.09 19.84
N PRO A 514 -21.49 20.28 19.37
CA PRO A 514 -21.61 20.58 17.96
C PRO A 514 -20.25 20.59 17.23
N TYR A 515 -19.15 20.89 17.90
CA TYR A 515 -17.82 20.90 17.31
C TYR A 515 -17.29 19.50 17.05
N VAL A 516 -17.73 18.50 17.84
CA VAL A 516 -17.49 17.08 17.54
C VAL A 516 -18.20 16.68 16.24
N ILE A 517 -19.47 17.08 16.08
CA ILE A 517 -20.20 16.83 14.82
C ILE A 517 -19.53 17.51 13.62
N VAL A 518 -19.08 18.77 13.78
CA VAL A 518 -18.33 19.48 12.72
C VAL A 518 -17.05 18.73 12.37
N GLY A 519 -16.27 18.31 13.36
CA GLY A 519 -15.07 17.51 13.14
C GLY A 519 -15.35 16.21 12.39
N LEU A 520 -16.37 15.43 12.83
CA LEU A 520 -16.79 14.19 12.15
C LEU A 520 -17.18 14.42 10.68
N LEU A 521 -17.95 15.48 10.40
CA LEU A 521 -18.39 15.80 9.03
C LEU A 521 -17.20 16.17 8.14
N LEU A 522 -16.28 17.02 8.63
CA LEU A 522 -15.08 17.40 7.91
C LEU A 522 -14.15 16.21 7.68
N GLY A 523 -13.99 15.36 8.69
CA GLY A 523 -13.22 14.13 8.58
C GLY A 523 -13.83 13.14 7.59
N ALA A 524 -15.15 12.95 7.63
CA ALA A 524 -15.85 12.08 6.70
C ALA A 524 -15.82 12.59 5.25
N LEU A 525 -15.81 13.91 5.05
CA LEU A 525 -15.69 14.54 3.73
C LEU A 525 -14.31 14.30 3.09
N LEU A 526 -13.25 14.27 3.91
CA LEU A 526 -11.86 14.29 3.43
C LEU A 526 -11.52 13.15 2.45
N PRO A 527 -11.85 11.86 2.69
CA PRO A 527 -11.59 10.78 1.75
C PRO A 527 -12.34 10.93 0.42
N TYR A 528 -13.57 11.44 0.43
CA TYR A 528 -14.33 11.70 -0.79
C TYR A 528 -13.70 12.81 -1.63
N LEU A 529 -13.33 13.92 -0.99
CA LEU A 529 -12.69 15.04 -1.67
C LEU A 529 -11.31 14.64 -2.22
N PHE A 530 -10.55 13.90 -1.45
CA PHE A 530 -9.26 13.35 -1.86
C PHE A 530 -9.40 12.39 -3.06
N GLY A 531 -10.38 11.49 -3.00
CA GLY A 531 -10.70 10.58 -4.10
C GLY A 531 -11.12 11.33 -5.36
N ALA A 532 -11.99 12.34 -5.23
CA ALA A 532 -12.41 13.18 -6.34
C ALA A 532 -11.23 13.91 -7.01
N PHE A 533 -10.31 14.46 -6.21
CA PHE A 533 -9.11 15.11 -6.75
C PHE A 533 -8.20 14.11 -7.46
N GLY A 534 -7.99 12.91 -6.88
CA GLY A 534 -7.20 11.84 -7.49
C GLY A 534 -7.76 11.41 -8.85
N MET A 535 -9.07 11.15 -8.91
CA MET A 535 -9.75 10.76 -10.18
C MET A 535 -9.68 11.88 -11.23
N THR A 536 -9.95 13.12 -10.82
CA THR A 536 -9.87 14.28 -11.71
C THR A 536 -8.45 14.50 -12.22
N ALA A 537 -7.46 14.26 -11.38
CA ALA A 537 -6.04 14.34 -11.76
C ALA A 537 -5.68 13.31 -12.84
N VAL A 538 -6.14 12.05 -12.71
CA VAL A 538 -5.97 11.03 -13.74
C VAL A 538 -6.63 11.48 -15.05
N GLY A 539 -7.89 11.93 -15.00
CA GLY A 539 -8.61 12.37 -16.21
C GLY A 539 -7.91 13.52 -16.94
N ARG A 540 -7.38 14.52 -16.20
CA ARG A 540 -6.62 15.63 -16.81
C ARG A 540 -5.29 15.19 -17.40
N ALA A 541 -4.57 14.34 -16.69
CA ALA A 541 -3.30 13.82 -17.16
C ALA A 541 -3.49 12.91 -18.39
N ALA A 542 -4.50 12.02 -18.37
CA ALA A 542 -4.89 11.17 -19.51
C ALA A 542 -5.26 12.00 -20.74
N GLY A 543 -6.00 13.10 -20.56
CA GLY A 543 -6.31 14.01 -21.67
C GLY A 543 -5.07 14.56 -22.39
N SER A 544 -3.97 14.79 -21.64
CA SER A 544 -2.70 15.22 -22.23
C SER A 544 -2.03 14.10 -23.04
N VAL A 545 -2.16 12.84 -22.60
CA VAL A 545 -1.67 11.65 -23.32
C VAL A 545 -2.47 11.44 -24.61
N VAL A 546 -3.79 11.45 -24.48
CA VAL A 546 -4.71 11.32 -25.64
C VAL A 546 -4.35 12.34 -26.73
N GLN A 547 -4.14 13.60 -26.35
CA GLN A 547 -3.79 14.63 -27.33
C GLN A 547 -2.41 14.37 -27.96
N ASP A 548 -1.44 13.95 -27.18
CA ASP A 548 -0.10 13.62 -27.72
C ASP A 548 -0.13 12.45 -28.70
N VAL A 549 -0.87 11.39 -28.39
CA VAL A 549 -1.01 10.22 -29.27
C VAL A 549 -1.68 10.62 -30.58
N ARG A 550 -2.78 11.40 -30.53
CA ARG A 550 -3.47 11.92 -31.72
C ARG A 550 -2.56 12.80 -32.55
N ASP A 551 -1.79 13.69 -31.92
CA ASP A 551 -0.85 14.57 -32.61
C ASP A 551 0.23 13.76 -33.34
N GLN A 552 0.76 12.69 -32.73
CA GLN A 552 1.76 11.83 -33.34
C GLN A 552 1.18 11.05 -34.54
N PHE A 553 -0.03 10.50 -34.43
CA PHE A 553 -0.70 9.81 -35.53
C PHE A 553 -1.03 10.76 -36.69
N ALA A 554 -1.44 12.00 -36.39
CA ALA A 554 -1.72 13.01 -37.42
C ALA A 554 -0.43 13.52 -38.10
N ALA A 555 0.67 13.61 -37.37
CA ALA A 555 1.94 14.10 -37.89
C ALA A 555 2.67 13.09 -38.77
N ASP A 556 2.51 11.79 -38.51
CA ASP A 556 3.20 10.71 -39.24
C ASP A 556 2.28 9.49 -39.45
N ALA A 557 1.66 9.42 -40.63
CA ALA A 557 0.85 8.28 -41.04
C ALA A 557 1.65 6.95 -41.11
N GLY A 558 2.98 7.01 -41.18
CA GLY A 558 3.85 5.84 -41.16
C GLY A 558 3.80 5.09 -39.82
N ILE A 559 3.43 5.76 -38.74
CA ILE A 559 3.25 5.11 -37.43
C ILE A 559 2.13 4.05 -37.52
N MET A 560 0.94 4.45 -37.99
CA MET A 560 -0.19 3.52 -38.15
C MET A 560 0.09 2.44 -39.20
N ALA A 561 0.88 2.75 -40.22
CA ALA A 561 1.31 1.79 -41.24
C ALA A 561 2.43 0.85 -40.74
N GLY A 562 3.00 1.06 -39.55
CA GLY A 562 4.11 0.28 -39.01
C GLY A 562 5.48 0.54 -39.66
N THR A 563 5.59 1.61 -40.44
CA THR A 563 6.83 2.00 -41.16
C THR A 563 7.66 3.04 -40.43
N SER A 564 7.07 3.75 -39.47
CA SER A 564 7.73 4.73 -38.61
C SER A 564 7.53 4.36 -37.13
N ARG A 565 8.50 4.74 -36.31
CA ARG A 565 8.45 4.52 -34.85
C ARG A 565 7.85 5.73 -34.12
N PRO A 566 6.92 5.52 -33.15
CA PRO A 566 6.42 6.61 -32.31
C PRO A 566 7.54 7.23 -31.44
N ASN A 567 7.31 8.46 -30.99
CA ASN A 567 8.18 9.11 -30.02
C ASN A 567 7.72 8.82 -28.58
N TYR A 568 8.03 7.63 -28.08
CA TYR A 568 7.66 7.17 -26.75
C TYR A 568 8.19 8.09 -25.62
N ALA A 569 9.44 8.60 -25.77
CA ALA A 569 10.07 9.46 -24.76
C ALA A 569 9.30 10.78 -24.55
N ARG A 570 8.71 11.34 -25.60
CA ARG A 570 7.85 12.54 -25.53
C ARG A 570 6.61 12.25 -24.68
N THR A 571 5.94 11.13 -24.93
CA THR A 571 4.73 10.75 -24.20
C THR A 571 5.04 10.52 -22.71
N VAL A 572 6.10 9.78 -22.39
CA VAL A 572 6.57 9.57 -21.00
C VAL A 572 6.86 10.90 -20.29
N ASP A 573 7.50 11.86 -20.96
CA ASP A 573 7.80 13.18 -20.38
C ASP A 573 6.53 14.00 -20.10
N ILE A 574 5.54 13.95 -21.00
CA ILE A 574 4.25 14.63 -20.85
C ILE A 574 3.51 14.07 -19.64
N VAL A 575 3.35 12.73 -19.56
CA VAL A 575 2.67 12.06 -18.44
C VAL A 575 3.38 12.37 -17.13
N THR A 576 4.73 12.32 -17.10
CA THR A 576 5.52 12.61 -15.89
C THR A 576 5.26 14.03 -15.37
N LYS A 577 5.26 15.02 -16.27
CA LYS A 577 5.01 16.41 -15.89
C LYS A 577 3.57 16.60 -15.36
N ALA A 578 2.61 16.00 -16.04
CA ALA A 578 1.21 16.05 -15.64
C ALA A 578 1.00 15.41 -14.27
N ALA A 579 1.47 14.19 -14.05
CA ALA A 579 1.32 13.46 -12.80
C ALA A 579 1.93 14.20 -11.61
N ILE A 580 3.16 14.73 -11.76
CA ILE A 580 3.82 15.49 -10.68
C ILE A 580 3.06 16.76 -10.33
N LYS A 581 2.52 17.49 -11.33
CA LYS A 581 1.73 18.69 -11.09
C LYS A 581 0.43 18.37 -10.37
N GLU A 582 -0.27 17.34 -10.83
CA GLU A 582 -1.60 16.98 -10.34
C GLU A 582 -1.58 16.35 -8.94
N MET A 583 -0.48 15.71 -8.51
CA MET A 583 -0.40 15.11 -7.18
C MET A 583 -0.23 16.11 -6.04
N ILE A 584 0.23 17.35 -6.30
CA ILE A 584 0.59 18.32 -5.25
C ILE A 584 -0.61 18.65 -4.36
N LEU A 585 -1.71 19.09 -4.97
CA LEU A 585 -2.89 19.54 -4.23
C LEU A 585 -3.53 18.41 -3.38
N PRO A 586 -3.79 17.22 -3.93
CA PRO A 586 -4.34 16.14 -3.11
C PRO A 586 -3.40 15.70 -1.97
N SER A 587 -2.08 15.67 -2.21
CA SER A 587 -1.12 15.26 -1.17
C SER A 587 -1.04 16.25 0.01
N LEU A 588 -1.29 17.54 -0.22
CA LEU A 588 -1.31 18.55 0.84
C LEU A 588 -2.60 18.50 1.69
N LEU A 589 -3.68 18.00 1.14
CA LEU A 589 -4.99 17.99 1.79
C LEU A 589 -4.97 17.30 3.17
N PRO A 590 -4.48 16.04 3.33
CA PRO A 590 -4.48 15.36 4.62
C PRO A 590 -3.48 15.95 5.63
N VAL A 591 -2.48 16.69 5.18
CA VAL A 591 -1.49 17.34 6.05
C VAL A 591 -2.05 18.66 6.57
N LEU A 592 -2.68 19.46 5.72
CA LEU A 592 -3.16 20.81 6.09
C LEU A 592 -4.49 20.77 6.83
N THR A 593 -5.38 19.83 6.51
CA THR A 593 -6.73 19.80 7.09
C THR A 593 -6.74 19.69 8.61
N PRO A 594 -6.02 18.76 9.28
CA PRO A 594 -6.01 18.71 10.75
C PRO A 594 -5.49 19.99 11.39
N VAL A 595 -4.45 20.60 10.81
CA VAL A 595 -3.88 21.85 11.27
C VAL A 595 -4.89 22.99 11.15
N LEU A 596 -5.50 23.14 9.99
CA LEU A 596 -6.49 24.20 9.73
C LEU A 596 -7.73 24.06 10.63
N VAL A 597 -8.26 22.84 10.78
CA VAL A 597 -9.43 22.59 11.62
C VAL A 597 -9.14 22.94 13.07
N TYR A 598 -7.99 22.52 13.62
CA TYR A 598 -7.60 22.89 14.95
C TYR A 598 -7.54 24.41 15.14
N PHE A 599 -6.77 25.12 14.30
CA PHE A 599 -6.59 26.57 14.48
C PHE A 599 -7.87 27.36 14.23
N ILE A 600 -8.66 27.01 13.21
CA ILE A 600 -9.92 27.73 12.92
C ILE A 600 -10.91 27.53 14.07
N ILE A 601 -11.13 26.31 14.53
CA ILE A 601 -12.09 26.05 15.61
C ILE A 601 -11.60 26.64 16.94
N THR A 602 -10.30 26.59 17.24
CA THR A 602 -9.72 27.23 18.41
C THR A 602 -9.97 28.74 18.41
N GLN A 603 -9.86 29.42 17.27
CA GLN A 603 -10.15 30.85 17.16
C GLN A 603 -11.64 31.18 17.33
N VAL A 604 -12.52 30.28 16.91
CA VAL A 604 -13.98 30.49 16.98
C VAL A 604 -14.55 30.15 18.35
N ALA A 605 -14.08 29.08 18.97
CA ALA A 605 -14.75 28.46 20.13
C ALA A 605 -13.81 28.13 21.31
N GLY A 606 -12.53 28.35 21.16
CA GLY A 606 -11.52 28.06 22.18
C GLY A 606 -10.80 26.72 21.98
N GLN A 607 -9.72 26.51 22.74
CA GLN A 607 -8.78 25.43 22.58
C GLN A 607 -9.41 24.04 22.81
N SER A 608 -10.28 23.90 23.81
CA SER A 608 -11.00 22.67 24.12
C SER A 608 -11.78 22.17 22.91
N GLU A 609 -12.53 23.07 22.26
CA GLU A 609 -13.34 22.76 21.09
C GLU A 609 -12.47 22.49 19.85
N GLY A 610 -11.32 23.17 19.74
CA GLY A 610 -10.32 22.88 18.71
C GLY A 610 -9.80 21.45 18.80
N PHE A 611 -9.49 20.95 19.99
CA PHE A 611 -9.08 19.58 20.23
C PHE A 611 -10.23 18.58 20.03
N ALA A 612 -11.45 18.92 20.46
CA ALA A 612 -12.63 18.09 20.26
C ALA A 612 -12.91 17.88 18.76
N ALA A 613 -12.91 18.96 17.98
CA ALA A 613 -13.12 18.93 16.54
C ALA A 613 -11.99 18.16 15.82
N LEU A 614 -10.73 18.35 16.23
CA LEU A 614 -9.60 17.63 15.66
C LEU A 614 -9.71 16.12 15.92
N GLY A 615 -9.97 15.67 17.14
CA GLY A 615 -10.16 14.25 17.45
C GLY A 615 -11.34 13.65 16.70
N ALA A 616 -12.45 14.37 16.61
CA ALA A 616 -13.60 13.93 15.83
C ALA A 616 -13.32 13.84 14.33
N LEU A 617 -12.53 14.76 13.78
CA LEU A 617 -12.05 14.70 12.39
C LEU A 617 -11.29 13.40 12.13
N LEU A 618 -10.40 12.99 13.04
CA LEU A 618 -9.65 11.74 12.89
C LEU A 618 -10.59 10.53 12.78
N LEU A 619 -11.61 10.46 13.65
CA LEU A 619 -12.62 9.39 13.59
C LEU A 619 -13.40 9.42 12.26
N GLY A 620 -13.81 10.61 11.82
CA GLY A 620 -14.49 10.77 10.53
C GLY A 620 -13.67 10.27 9.35
N VAL A 621 -12.38 10.60 9.33
CA VAL A 621 -11.43 10.13 8.30
C VAL A 621 -11.28 8.61 8.32
N ILE A 622 -11.15 8.00 9.50
CA ILE A 622 -11.00 6.55 9.65
C ILE A 622 -12.22 5.83 9.10
N VAL A 623 -13.41 6.22 9.56
CA VAL A 623 -14.65 5.53 9.21
C VAL A 623 -14.96 5.67 7.72
N SER A 624 -15.02 6.89 7.20
CA SER A 624 -15.35 7.09 5.79
C SER A 624 -14.23 6.62 4.86
N GLY A 625 -12.96 6.80 5.26
CA GLY A 625 -11.81 6.38 4.49
C GLY A 625 -11.77 4.87 4.27
N LEU A 626 -12.13 4.09 5.29
CA LEU A 626 -12.23 2.63 5.17
C LEU A 626 -13.23 2.23 4.06
N PHE A 627 -14.44 2.78 4.09
CA PHE A 627 -15.47 2.47 3.09
C PHE A 627 -15.07 2.92 1.69
N VAL A 628 -14.55 4.14 1.55
CA VAL A 628 -14.11 4.70 0.27
C VAL A 628 -12.99 3.84 -0.31
N ALA A 629 -11.97 3.51 0.48
CA ALA A 629 -10.84 2.72 0.00
C ALA A 629 -11.25 1.31 -0.45
N ILE A 630 -12.05 0.58 0.34
CA ILE A 630 -12.53 -0.77 -0.02
C ILE A 630 -13.43 -0.72 -1.26
N SER A 631 -14.39 0.21 -1.28
CA SER A 631 -15.30 0.40 -2.40
C SER A 631 -14.52 0.62 -3.70
N MET A 632 -13.59 1.57 -3.71
CA MET A 632 -12.82 1.92 -4.90
C MET A 632 -11.92 0.78 -5.36
N THR A 633 -11.15 0.17 -4.46
CA THR A 633 -10.18 -0.87 -4.84
C THR A 633 -10.84 -2.15 -5.31
N SER A 634 -11.85 -2.64 -4.60
CA SER A 634 -12.56 -3.87 -4.95
C SER A 634 -13.46 -3.67 -6.19
N GLY A 635 -14.14 -2.53 -6.30
CA GLY A 635 -14.98 -2.20 -7.44
C GLY A 635 -14.18 -2.07 -8.73
N GLY A 636 -13.07 -1.32 -8.69
CA GLY A 636 -12.18 -1.18 -9.85
C GLY A 636 -11.56 -2.51 -10.29
N GLY A 637 -11.11 -3.34 -9.32
CA GLY A 637 -10.61 -4.69 -9.62
C GLY A 637 -11.66 -5.62 -10.20
N ALA A 638 -12.93 -5.46 -9.81
CA ALA A 638 -14.02 -6.24 -10.38
C ALA A 638 -14.34 -5.83 -11.84
N TRP A 639 -14.25 -4.54 -12.19
CA TRP A 639 -14.39 -4.08 -13.57
C TRP A 639 -13.29 -4.60 -14.48
N ASP A 640 -12.04 -4.50 -14.07
CA ASP A 640 -10.88 -4.99 -14.83
C ASP A 640 -11.00 -6.50 -15.10
N ASN A 641 -11.27 -7.29 -14.07
CA ASN A 641 -11.43 -8.72 -14.24
C ASN A 641 -12.73 -9.11 -14.99
N ALA A 642 -13.73 -8.26 -15.05
CA ALA A 642 -14.89 -8.47 -15.93
C ALA A 642 -14.51 -8.29 -17.41
N LYS A 643 -13.61 -7.34 -17.73
CA LYS A 643 -13.00 -7.21 -19.07
C LYS A 643 -12.23 -8.47 -19.44
N LYS A 644 -11.32 -8.92 -18.58
CA LYS A 644 -10.53 -10.15 -18.79
C LYS A 644 -11.42 -11.39 -18.94
N TYR A 645 -12.50 -11.51 -18.16
CA TYR A 645 -13.46 -12.61 -18.29
C TYR A 645 -14.15 -12.65 -19.65
N ILE A 646 -14.45 -11.48 -20.23
CA ILE A 646 -15.01 -11.38 -21.58
C ILE A 646 -13.94 -11.73 -22.63
N GLU A 647 -12.71 -11.23 -22.48
CA GLU A 647 -11.57 -11.52 -23.35
C GLU A 647 -11.25 -13.03 -23.45
N ASP A 648 -11.49 -13.78 -22.38
CA ASP A 648 -11.38 -15.25 -22.32
C ASP A 648 -12.44 -15.99 -23.18
N GLY A 649 -13.24 -15.27 -23.96
CA GLY A 649 -14.23 -15.84 -24.89
C GLY A 649 -15.67 -15.83 -24.38
N ASN A 650 -15.93 -15.29 -23.18
CA ASN A 650 -17.28 -15.15 -22.67
C ASN A 650 -18.00 -13.94 -23.32
N HIS A 651 -19.34 -13.99 -23.41
CA HIS A 651 -20.17 -12.91 -23.93
C HIS A 651 -19.75 -12.35 -25.31
N GLY A 652 -19.17 -13.20 -26.17
CA GLY A 652 -18.73 -12.85 -27.52
C GLY A 652 -17.23 -12.58 -27.66
N GLY A 653 -16.47 -12.58 -26.58
CA GLY A 653 -15.00 -12.47 -26.59
C GLY A 653 -14.46 -11.10 -26.94
N LYS A 654 -13.17 -11.04 -27.18
CA LYS A 654 -12.42 -9.82 -27.52
C LYS A 654 -12.97 -9.18 -28.80
N GLY A 655 -13.19 -7.87 -28.77
CA GLY A 655 -13.73 -7.11 -29.91
C GLY A 655 -15.26 -7.05 -29.99
N SER A 656 -16.01 -7.83 -29.18
CA SER A 656 -17.47 -7.78 -29.11
C SER A 656 -17.99 -6.46 -28.51
N GLU A 657 -19.28 -6.17 -28.66
CA GLU A 657 -19.92 -4.99 -28.03
C GLU A 657 -19.88 -5.10 -26.50
N ALA A 658 -19.98 -6.32 -25.95
CA ALA A 658 -19.77 -6.55 -24.51
C ALA A 658 -18.34 -6.23 -24.07
N HIS A 659 -17.33 -6.57 -24.87
CA HIS A 659 -15.95 -6.18 -24.61
C HIS A 659 -15.75 -4.67 -24.61
N LYS A 660 -16.30 -3.94 -25.59
CA LYS A 660 -16.22 -2.47 -25.62
C LYS A 660 -16.88 -1.82 -24.41
N ALA A 661 -18.01 -2.36 -23.96
CA ALA A 661 -18.67 -1.91 -22.74
C ALA A 661 -17.83 -2.20 -21.49
N ALA A 662 -17.17 -3.35 -21.44
CA ALA A 662 -16.27 -3.72 -20.34
C ALA A 662 -15.01 -2.82 -20.28
N VAL A 663 -14.43 -2.48 -21.43
CA VAL A 663 -13.33 -1.50 -21.52
C VAL A 663 -13.75 -0.14 -20.96
N THR A 664 -14.98 0.32 -21.23
CA THR A 664 -15.51 1.56 -20.63
C THR A 664 -15.57 1.46 -19.10
N GLY A 665 -16.02 0.32 -18.57
CA GLY A 665 -16.08 0.10 -17.13
C GLY A 665 -14.69 0.04 -16.48
N ASP A 666 -13.74 -0.60 -17.14
CA ASP A 666 -12.36 -0.66 -16.70
C ASP A 666 -11.70 0.72 -16.69
N THR A 667 -11.91 1.54 -17.73
CA THR A 667 -11.48 2.94 -17.79
C THR A 667 -12.00 3.78 -16.61
N VAL A 668 -13.22 3.52 -16.11
CA VAL A 668 -13.75 4.12 -14.87
C VAL A 668 -13.12 3.48 -13.64
N GLY A 669 -12.91 2.18 -13.66
CA GLY A 669 -12.33 1.38 -12.57
C GLY A 669 -10.85 1.66 -12.30
N ASP A 670 -10.09 2.02 -13.33
CA ASP A 670 -8.66 2.26 -13.25
C ASP A 670 -8.26 3.34 -12.22
N PRO A 671 -8.77 4.59 -12.31
CA PRO A 671 -8.47 5.58 -11.28
C PRO A 671 -9.04 5.19 -9.90
N TYR A 672 -10.08 4.37 -9.84
CA TYR A 672 -10.62 3.80 -8.60
C TYR A 672 -9.62 2.86 -7.94
N LYS A 673 -9.20 1.80 -8.64
CA LYS A 673 -8.41 0.69 -8.05
C LYS A 673 -6.94 1.00 -7.85
N ASP A 674 -6.34 1.89 -8.66
CA ASP A 674 -4.90 2.07 -8.73
C ASP A 674 -4.41 3.48 -8.34
N THR A 675 -5.31 4.48 -8.26
CA THR A 675 -4.96 5.85 -7.87
C THR A 675 -5.69 6.27 -6.59
N ALA A 676 -6.98 6.56 -6.68
CA ALA A 676 -7.74 7.16 -5.58
C ALA A 676 -7.91 6.20 -4.40
N GLY A 677 -8.40 4.98 -4.65
CA GLY A 677 -8.67 4.00 -3.61
C GLY A 677 -7.44 3.65 -2.75
N PRO A 678 -6.34 3.19 -3.35
CA PRO A 678 -5.14 2.86 -2.58
C PRO A 678 -4.51 4.05 -1.86
N ALA A 679 -4.58 5.26 -2.45
CA ALA A 679 -4.01 6.47 -1.84
C ALA A 679 -4.79 6.97 -0.62
N VAL A 680 -6.04 6.53 -0.41
CA VAL A 680 -6.78 6.76 0.85
C VAL A 680 -6.09 6.09 2.04
N ASN A 681 -5.40 4.96 1.85
CA ASN A 681 -4.67 4.28 2.91
C ASN A 681 -3.59 5.18 3.57
N PRO A 682 -2.58 5.71 2.86
CA PRO A 682 -1.64 6.68 3.44
C PRO A 682 -2.32 7.98 3.89
N MET A 683 -3.39 8.42 3.23
CA MET A 683 -4.14 9.61 3.64
C MET A 683 -4.71 9.47 5.07
N ILE A 684 -5.33 8.34 5.42
CA ILE A 684 -5.84 8.08 6.77
C ILE A 684 -4.71 8.18 7.79
N LYS A 685 -3.59 7.52 7.54
CA LYS A 685 -2.46 7.45 8.47
C LYS A 685 -1.78 8.79 8.66
N ILE A 686 -1.46 9.50 7.58
CA ILE A 686 -0.78 10.80 7.66
C ILE A 686 -1.63 11.85 8.37
N THR A 687 -2.96 11.86 8.17
CA THR A 687 -3.88 12.77 8.86
C THR A 687 -3.81 12.57 10.38
N ASN A 688 -3.82 11.30 10.83
CA ASN A 688 -3.73 10.96 12.25
C ASN A 688 -2.35 11.28 12.84
N ILE A 689 -1.27 10.99 12.12
CA ILE A 689 0.10 11.26 12.56
C ILE A 689 0.35 12.79 12.67
N VAL A 690 -0.14 13.57 11.71
CA VAL A 690 -0.05 15.05 11.77
C VAL A 690 -0.76 15.59 13.00
N ALA A 691 -1.90 15.04 13.40
CA ALA A 691 -2.59 15.46 14.61
C ALA A 691 -1.77 15.15 15.87
N LEU A 692 -1.12 14.01 15.98
CA LEU A 692 -0.21 13.68 17.10
C LEU A 692 1.00 14.62 17.15
N LEU A 693 1.63 14.88 16.01
CA LEU A 693 2.75 15.83 15.93
C LEU A 693 2.32 17.27 16.25
N LEU A 694 1.10 17.65 15.89
CA LEU A 694 0.54 18.94 16.23
C LEU A 694 0.34 19.09 17.74
N LEU A 695 -0.17 18.08 18.45
CA LEU A 695 -0.26 18.09 19.91
C LEU A 695 1.11 18.30 20.56
N SER A 696 2.10 17.53 20.11
CA SER A 696 3.48 17.66 20.62
C SER A 696 4.07 19.04 20.32
N ALA A 697 3.89 19.58 19.12
CA ALA A 697 4.38 20.91 18.77
C ALA A 697 3.70 22.04 19.57
N LEU A 698 2.40 21.92 19.82
CA LEU A 698 1.64 22.89 20.63
C LEU A 698 2.08 22.87 22.10
N SER A 699 2.43 21.70 22.64
CA SER A 699 2.93 21.59 24.02
C SER A 699 4.30 22.27 24.20
N HIS A 700 5.19 22.17 23.23
CA HIS A 700 6.51 22.84 23.25
C HIS A 700 6.40 24.36 23.03
N GLY A 701 5.40 24.84 22.31
CA GLY A 701 5.18 26.28 22.09
C GLY A 701 4.45 26.99 23.25
N ALA A 702 3.87 26.21 24.17
CA ALA A 702 3.21 26.75 25.38
C ALA A 702 4.16 26.93 26.58
N MET A 703 5.40 26.42 26.48
CA MET A 703 6.48 26.70 27.44
C MET A 703 7.31 27.89 26.98
#